data_4a9ddf32e712b709eb122739726ceb82
#
_entry.id   4a9ddf32e712b709eb122739726ceb82
#
_cell.length_a   1.000
_cell.length_b   1.000
_cell.length_c   1.000
_cell.angle_alpha   90.00
_cell.angle_beta   90.00
_cell.angle_gamma   90.00
#
_symmetry.space_group_name_H-M   'P 1'
#
loop_
_entity.id
_entity.type
_entity.pdbx_description
1 polymer ?
#
loop_
_entity_poly.entity_id
_entity_poly.type
_entity_poly.pdbx_seq_one_letter_code
_entity_poly.pdbx_strand_id
1 'polypeptide(L)'
;MRAWSISVLAGGVLAYGVMAAQTAATTAGLQGAAKAASAGQAAKGTGAPGNVTQARVLAEAGRGDNWLVNGGNFESQHFSPLKSITDQNIGGLGLAWTLAVNSPMGLSAEPIVVDGVIYLGAPFDIVYAIDGATGKVRWGFDPHIRINGPWRNSYEGRKNRGVAVWNGKVYVGTGDCRMVAIDAATGKKVWETVVCDADQTGITEAPRVGDGKVFTGWAGMEYDVRGGVVALDAETGKKVWTFWTTPGDPSKPYESRTMEAAAKTWIGESWKLGGANVWTAITYDAVTNLLLFGTSTTGEDVGDFTGIKSGGNRLFANSIVAVNASTGQYVWHYQTDIPPNGAEEFHIMVANMIVDGKEQRVAMTIPRNGVFYTLDARTGKPVLPPRGIDGTVVSALNQIDLNAVPSATPGTAVGTRGGGAPDESGVLTWGEASRINAASGPTTSMGHAWFPMGYNAQTGLMYIPAYETLAIGAAQGALAKGKLVAYDPIKQQQRWVATVPLSINGGVLPTAGNLVFFGDASGDFSAYAADTGNRIWSVKTGSAIQSVPVTYVVNGEQYVLMPIGLGGGFRLFGRVSNMATMETKRGPAAVLAFKLGGKAAMPPINAYIPDVPKPPEQTASPEQVQQGQRVYNKFFCQKCHSPEADGSGAWALDGEVPDLRYMPLSVHRRFNGIVLGGSNKAKGMPGFRTPPGWPWINTGMTQEEADALHAYLIDVQWQTYKDGPRAYKSPEK
;
A
#
# COMPACT_ATOMS: atom_id res chain seq x y z
N MET A 1 -25.56 69.11 -26.63
CA MET A 1 -25.22 70.00 -25.53
C MET A 1 -25.53 69.34 -24.19
N ARG A 2 -24.50 69.24 -23.34
CA ARG A 2 -24.55 68.93 -21.91
C ARG A 2 -25.10 67.57 -21.52
N ALA A 3 -24.27 66.78 -21.13
CA ALA A 3 -23.61 66.37 -19.90
C ALA A 3 -24.13 65.02 -19.40
N TRP A 4 -23.35 64.01 -19.72
CA TRP A 4 -23.34 62.72 -18.97
C TRP A 4 -21.89 62.21 -18.98
N SER A 5 -21.13 62.71 -18.03
CA SER A 5 -19.83 62.14 -17.71
C SER A 5 -19.57 62.53 -16.24
N ILE A 6 -19.32 61.56 -15.43
CA ILE A 6 -18.90 61.59 -14.02
C ILE A 6 -19.91 60.83 -13.13
N SER A 7 -19.88 59.50 -13.19
CA SER A 7 -20.34 58.67 -12.06
C SER A 7 -19.84 57.21 -12.13
N VAL A 8 -18.84 56.84 -12.96
CA VAL A 8 -18.35 55.46 -13.04
C VAL A 8 -16.94 55.25 -12.41
N LEU A 9 -16.28 56.34 -11.99
CA LEU A 9 -14.90 56.24 -11.46
C LEU A 9 -14.80 56.17 -9.93
N ALA A 10 -15.87 56.34 -9.19
CA ALA A 10 -15.84 56.27 -7.72
C ALA A 10 -16.13 54.87 -7.17
N GLY A 11 -16.77 53.99 -7.91
CA GLY A 11 -17.09 52.60 -7.44
C GLY A 11 -15.95 51.61 -7.57
N GLY A 12 -15.04 51.83 -8.55
CA GLY A 12 -13.94 50.89 -8.82
C GLY A 12 -12.77 50.98 -7.83
N VAL A 13 -12.55 52.14 -7.26
CA VAL A 13 -11.42 52.36 -6.29
C VAL A 13 -11.75 51.81 -4.92
N LEU A 14 -13.01 51.85 -4.50
CA LEU A 14 -13.42 51.25 -3.21
C LEU A 14 -13.44 49.72 -3.20
N ALA A 15 -13.76 49.08 -4.32
CA ALA A 15 -13.72 47.62 -4.39
C ALA A 15 -12.29 47.07 -4.40
N TYR A 16 -11.33 47.75 -5.05
CA TYR A 16 -9.92 47.38 -5.04
C TYR A 16 -9.25 47.63 -3.65
N GLY A 17 -9.68 48.66 -2.94
CA GLY A 17 -9.17 48.94 -1.61
C GLY A 17 -9.60 47.91 -0.55
N VAL A 18 -10.81 47.40 -0.64
CA VAL A 18 -11.32 46.39 0.30
C VAL A 18 -10.71 44.99 0.01
N MET A 19 -10.48 44.61 -1.25
CA MET A 19 -9.78 43.37 -1.57
C MET A 19 -8.29 43.41 -1.17
N ALA A 20 -7.62 44.53 -1.38
CA ALA A 20 -6.22 44.70 -0.95
C ALA A 20 -6.07 44.69 0.57
N ALA A 21 -7.04 45.22 1.29
CA ALA A 21 -7.03 45.22 2.78
C ALA A 21 -7.34 43.83 3.36
N GLN A 22 -8.21 43.03 2.73
CA GLN A 22 -8.47 41.64 3.16
C GLN A 22 -7.32 40.71 2.85
N THR A 23 -6.63 40.87 1.71
CA THR A 23 -5.43 40.07 1.37
C THR A 23 -4.26 40.45 2.29
N ALA A 24 -4.10 41.73 2.63
CA ALA A 24 -3.05 42.16 3.57
C ALA A 24 -3.31 41.69 5.02
N ALA A 25 -4.57 41.64 5.44
CA ALA A 25 -4.92 41.13 6.76
C ALA A 25 -4.71 39.61 6.91
N THR A 26 -4.98 38.81 5.85
CA THR A 26 -4.72 37.36 5.83
C THR A 26 -3.23 37.05 5.77
N THR A 27 -2.47 37.80 4.97
CA THR A 27 -1.00 37.62 4.89
C THR A 27 -0.29 38.08 6.16
N ALA A 28 -0.75 39.15 6.81
CA ALA A 28 -0.22 39.60 8.06
C ALA A 28 -0.58 38.66 9.23
N GLY A 29 -1.74 38.03 9.20
CA GLY A 29 -2.13 36.97 10.15
C GLY A 29 -1.27 35.73 10.06
N LEU A 30 -0.94 35.29 8.85
CA LEU A 30 -0.07 34.15 8.61
C LEU A 30 1.42 34.44 8.89
N GLN A 31 1.88 35.65 8.58
CA GLN A 31 3.24 36.11 8.94
C GLN A 31 3.39 36.41 10.44
N GLY A 32 2.34 36.83 11.12
CA GLY A 32 2.30 37.00 12.57
C GLY A 32 2.39 35.66 13.30
N ALA A 33 1.71 34.65 12.82
CA ALA A 33 1.79 33.29 13.37
C ALA A 33 3.19 32.64 13.13
N ALA A 34 3.79 32.85 11.95
CA ALA A 34 5.15 32.39 11.66
C ALA A 34 6.23 33.12 12.46
N LYS A 35 6.04 34.41 12.74
CA LYS A 35 6.99 35.24 13.54
C LYS A 35 6.87 34.97 15.04
N ALA A 36 5.68 34.61 15.55
CA ALA A 36 5.50 34.16 16.92
C ALA A 36 6.09 32.77 17.19
N ALA A 37 6.16 31.91 16.16
CA ALA A 37 6.79 30.57 16.25
C ALA A 37 8.33 30.63 16.28
N SER A 38 8.98 31.70 15.81
CA SER A 38 10.44 31.82 15.75
C SER A 38 11.10 32.39 17.03
N ALA A 39 10.35 32.75 18.06
CA ALA A 39 10.85 33.29 19.31
C ALA A 39 10.66 32.39 20.55
N GLY A 40 10.23 31.14 20.35
CA GLY A 40 10.08 30.16 21.43
C GLY A 40 11.33 29.30 21.56
N GLN A 41 12.12 29.49 22.63
CA GLN A 41 13.12 28.54 23.10
C GLN A 41 12.55 27.12 23.09
N ALA A 42 13.39 26.14 22.64
CA ALA A 42 13.09 24.73 22.68
C ALA A 42 12.50 24.32 24.04
N ALA A 43 11.19 24.22 24.11
CA ALA A 43 10.53 23.59 25.24
C ALA A 43 10.94 22.12 25.23
N LYS A 44 11.73 21.71 26.22
CA LYS A 44 11.94 20.28 26.54
C LYS A 44 10.55 19.66 26.62
N GLY A 45 10.31 18.60 25.80
CA GLY A 45 9.01 17.92 25.74
C GLY A 45 8.58 17.39 27.11
N THR A 46 7.79 18.16 27.80
CA THR A 46 7.11 17.79 29.05
C THR A 46 5.64 17.48 28.80
N GLY A 47 5.28 17.18 27.56
CA GLY A 47 3.95 16.71 27.19
C GLY A 47 3.74 15.24 27.59
N ALA A 48 2.50 14.88 27.90
CA ALA A 48 2.13 13.47 28.08
C ALA A 48 2.53 12.65 26.85
N PRO A 49 3.01 11.40 27.01
CA PRO A 49 3.37 10.54 25.89
C PRO A 49 2.25 10.47 24.84
N GLY A 50 2.62 10.57 23.56
CA GLY A 50 1.65 10.52 22.46
C GLY A 50 0.76 11.76 22.32
N ASN A 51 1.12 12.89 22.90
CA ASN A 51 0.36 14.15 22.78
C ASN A 51 0.47 14.72 21.37
N VAL A 52 -0.25 14.16 20.42
CA VAL A 52 -0.38 14.63 19.03
C VAL A 52 -1.74 15.32 18.89
N THR A 53 -1.73 16.55 18.42
CA THR A 53 -2.94 17.34 18.12
C THR A 53 -2.82 17.97 16.73
N GLN A 54 -3.92 18.41 16.14
CA GLN A 54 -3.90 19.06 14.83
C GLN A 54 -2.95 20.28 14.81
N ALA A 55 -3.03 21.14 15.81
CA ALA A 55 -2.14 22.30 15.92
C ALA A 55 -0.67 21.90 16.00
N ARG A 56 -0.36 20.81 16.70
CA ARG A 56 1.01 20.30 16.81
C ARG A 56 1.51 19.73 15.49
N VAL A 57 0.70 18.94 14.77
CA VAL A 57 1.08 18.40 13.44
C VAL A 57 1.38 19.55 12.47
N LEU A 58 0.51 20.57 12.42
CA LEU A 58 0.72 21.73 11.54
C LEU A 58 1.99 22.51 11.91
N ALA A 59 2.30 22.66 13.20
CA ALA A 59 3.51 23.34 13.65
C ALA A 59 4.78 22.50 13.39
N GLU A 60 4.69 21.18 13.43
CA GLU A 60 5.81 20.24 13.23
C GLU A 60 6.26 20.15 11.77
N ALA A 61 5.36 20.38 10.81
CA ALA A 61 5.65 20.28 9.38
C ALA A 61 6.85 21.15 8.92
N GLY A 62 7.10 22.28 9.60
CA GLY A 62 8.27 23.14 9.33
C GLY A 62 9.52 22.85 10.19
N ARG A 63 9.39 22.01 11.24
CA ARG A 63 10.48 21.69 12.18
C ARG A 63 11.09 20.32 11.95
N GLY A 64 10.24 19.31 11.85
CA GLY A 64 10.65 17.93 11.58
C GLY A 64 11.33 17.21 12.73
N ASP A 65 11.30 17.77 13.98
CA ASP A 65 11.90 17.12 15.15
C ASP A 65 11.20 15.78 15.47
N ASN A 66 9.95 15.63 15.03
CA ASN A 66 9.11 14.48 15.21
C ASN A 66 8.56 13.99 13.85
N TRP A 67 8.01 12.77 13.85
CA TRP A 67 7.25 12.19 12.76
C TRP A 67 5.85 11.83 13.27
N LEU A 68 5.00 12.85 13.43
CA LEU A 68 3.78 12.78 14.24
C LEU A 68 2.63 12.00 13.60
N VAL A 69 2.59 11.94 12.27
CA VAL A 69 1.55 11.27 11.48
C VAL A 69 2.18 10.55 10.30
N ASN A 70 1.50 9.58 9.75
CA ASN A 70 1.93 8.90 8.53
C ASN A 70 2.09 9.93 7.40
N GLY A 71 3.22 9.86 6.69
CA GLY A 71 3.59 10.84 5.68
C GLY A 71 4.29 12.09 6.23
N GLY A 72 4.55 12.16 7.53
CA GLY A 72 5.23 13.28 8.20
C GLY A 72 4.35 14.51 8.45
N ASN A 73 3.36 14.73 7.59
CA ASN A 73 2.35 15.79 7.70
C ASN A 73 0.98 15.29 7.21
N PHE A 74 -0.07 16.09 7.39
CA PHE A 74 -1.42 15.75 6.97
C PHE A 74 -1.54 15.58 5.44
N GLU A 75 -0.68 16.23 4.68
CA GLU A 75 -0.62 16.19 3.23
C GLU A 75 0.08 14.93 2.68
N SER A 76 0.56 14.03 3.55
CA SER A 76 1.26 12.78 3.20
C SER A 76 2.45 12.95 2.26
N GLN A 77 3.26 14.01 2.48
CA GLN A 77 4.35 14.37 1.57
C GLN A 77 5.64 13.58 1.81
N HIS A 78 5.77 12.85 2.90
CA HIS A 78 6.97 12.08 3.30
C HIS A 78 8.27 12.88 3.23
N PHE A 79 8.21 14.18 3.47
CA PHE A 79 9.34 15.09 3.42
C PHE A 79 9.78 15.49 4.84
N SER A 80 11.10 15.52 5.06
CA SER A 80 11.67 16.05 6.29
C SER A 80 12.36 17.40 6.07
N PRO A 81 12.02 18.44 6.83
CA PRO A 81 12.72 19.72 6.81
C PRO A 81 14.09 19.69 7.52
N LEU A 82 14.44 18.56 8.17
CA LEU A 82 15.73 18.40 8.85
C LEU A 82 16.90 18.42 7.85
N LYS A 83 17.99 19.07 8.25
CA LYS A 83 19.20 19.26 7.45
C LYS A 83 20.50 19.14 8.24
N SER A 84 20.49 18.46 9.40
CA SER A 84 21.73 18.14 10.10
C SER A 84 22.51 17.03 9.39
N ILE A 85 21.80 16.12 8.71
CA ILE A 85 22.36 15.12 7.79
C ILE A 85 22.16 15.63 6.38
N THR A 86 23.25 15.83 5.63
CA THR A 86 23.27 16.42 4.29
C THR A 86 24.09 15.56 3.33
N ASP A 87 23.99 15.86 2.04
CA ASP A 87 24.84 15.29 0.98
C ASP A 87 26.34 15.50 1.23
N GLN A 88 26.71 16.55 1.99
CA GLN A 88 28.10 16.88 2.31
C GLN A 88 28.68 16.04 3.47
N ASN A 89 27.83 15.58 4.40
CA ASN A 89 28.30 14.88 5.61
C ASN A 89 27.76 13.44 5.73
N ILE A 90 26.96 12.98 4.77
CA ILE A 90 26.33 11.65 4.76
C ILE A 90 27.35 10.50 4.90
N GLY A 91 28.60 10.68 4.48
CA GLY A 91 29.66 9.70 4.67
C GLY A 91 29.97 9.37 6.13
N GLY A 92 29.58 10.23 7.07
CA GLY A 92 29.67 10.00 8.50
C GLY A 92 28.46 9.30 9.12
N LEU A 93 27.43 8.95 8.32
CA LEU A 93 26.23 8.27 8.81
C LEU A 93 26.53 6.80 9.11
N GLY A 94 26.31 6.39 10.37
CA GLY A 94 26.52 5.03 10.81
C GLY A 94 25.38 4.53 11.70
N LEU A 95 25.32 3.22 11.95
CA LEU A 95 24.31 2.62 12.80
C LEU A 95 24.51 3.08 14.26
N ALA A 96 23.44 3.61 14.86
CA ALA A 96 23.40 4.00 16.27
C ALA A 96 22.96 2.82 17.16
N TRP A 97 21.90 2.15 16.75
CA TRP A 97 21.34 0.98 17.43
C TRP A 97 20.50 0.13 16.48
N THR A 98 20.25 -1.10 16.89
CA THR A 98 19.32 -2.03 16.22
C THR A 98 18.41 -2.70 17.25
N LEU A 99 17.17 -2.97 16.85
CA LEU A 99 16.21 -3.75 17.58
C LEU A 99 15.73 -4.92 16.72
N ALA A 100 16.05 -6.15 17.10
CA ALA A 100 15.47 -7.33 16.48
C ALA A 100 13.99 -7.44 16.86
N VAL A 101 13.11 -7.61 15.87
CA VAL A 101 11.69 -7.89 16.09
C VAL A 101 11.46 -9.38 15.93
N ASN A 102 10.93 -10.03 16.97
CA ASN A 102 10.65 -11.46 16.92
C ASN A 102 9.40 -11.72 16.04
N SER A 103 9.60 -11.68 14.76
CA SER A 103 8.57 -11.98 13.76
C SER A 103 9.20 -12.75 12.60
N PRO A 104 8.59 -13.86 12.16
CA PRO A 104 9.01 -14.56 10.94
C PRO A 104 8.71 -13.71 9.69
N MET A 105 7.95 -12.63 9.84
CA MET A 105 7.55 -11.71 8.79
C MET A 105 8.33 -10.41 8.91
N GLY A 106 8.58 -9.77 7.78
CA GLY A 106 9.22 -8.47 7.74
C GLY A 106 8.32 -7.34 8.20
N LEU A 107 8.92 -6.17 8.34
CA LEU A 107 8.23 -4.95 8.72
C LEU A 107 7.90 -4.15 7.45
N SER A 108 6.63 -3.78 7.30
CA SER A 108 6.15 -2.90 6.22
C SER A 108 5.54 -1.59 6.75
N ALA A 109 5.46 -1.46 8.08
CA ALA A 109 4.86 -0.33 8.75
C ALA A 109 5.74 0.92 8.68
N GLU A 110 5.11 2.08 8.47
CA GLU A 110 5.71 3.39 8.70
C GLU A 110 5.70 3.68 10.20
N PRO A 111 6.86 3.96 10.82
CA PRO A 111 6.94 4.34 12.22
C PRO A 111 6.40 5.75 12.48
N ILE A 112 5.77 5.97 13.62
CA ILE A 112 5.43 7.30 14.14
C ILE A 112 6.39 7.64 15.28
N VAL A 113 6.91 8.85 15.31
CA VAL A 113 7.84 9.31 16.36
C VAL A 113 7.29 10.54 17.05
N VAL A 114 7.11 10.44 18.37
CA VAL A 114 6.60 11.52 19.22
C VAL A 114 7.53 11.69 20.42
N ASP A 115 8.19 12.83 20.52
CA ASP A 115 9.07 13.20 21.66
C ASP A 115 10.11 12.11 21.98
N GLY A 116 10.74 11.56 20.93
CA GLY A 116 11.74 10.51 21.04
C GLY A 116 11.19 9.12 21.38
N VAL A 117 9.87 8.90 21.33
CA VAL A 117 9.25 7.58 21.40
C VAL A 117 8.80 7.17 20.02
N ILE A 118 9.25 6.01 19.57
CA ILE A 118 8.85 5.41 18.31
C ILE A 118 7.69 4.45 18.57
N TYR A 119 6.57 4.65 17.88
CA TYR A 119 5.43 3.72 17.86
C TYR A 119 5.44 2.99 16.52
N LEU A 120 5.54 1.67 16.59
CA LEU A 120 5.71 0.80 15.42
C LEU A 120 4.70 -0.32 15.43
N GLY A 121 3.94 -0.45 14.32
CA GLY A 121 3.14 -1.63 14.03
C GLY A 121 4.02 -2.76 13.46
N ALA A 122 3.74 -3.98 13.87
CA ALA A 122 4.42 -5.18 13.38
C ALA A 122 3.38 -6.21 12.89
N PRO A 123 3.79 -7.28 12.19
CA PRO A 123 2.88 -8.36 11.81
C PRO A 123 2.05 -8.87 13.00
N PHE A 124 0.84 -9.35 12.71
CA PHE A 124 -0.19 -9.70 13.68
C PHE A 124 -0.69 -8.53 14.51
N ASP A 125 -0.47 -7.31 13.99
CA ASP A 125 -0.91 -6.03 14.54
C ASP A 125 -0.36 -5.75 15.95
N ILE A 126 0.77 -6.41 16.28
CA ILE A 126 1.51 -6.14 17.49
C ILE A 126 2.09 -4.73 17.41
N VAL A 127 1.94 -3.96 18.48
CA VAL A 127 2.44 -2.60 18.58
C VAL A 127 3.55 -2.48 19.59
N TYR A 128 4.64 -1.83 19.22
CA TYR A 128 5.76 -1.52 20.09
C TYR A 128 5.89 -0.01 20.31
N ALA A 129 6.17 0.38 21.56
CA ALA A 129 6.76 1.68 21.87
C ALA A 129 8.24 1.49 22.19
N ILE A 130 9.09 2.20 21.45
CA ILE A 130 10.53 2.04 21.48
C ILE A 130 11.18 3.37 21.84
N ASP A 131 12.20 3.35 22.66
CA ASP A 131 13.00 4.52 22.98
C ASP A 131 13.87 4.90 21.76
N GLY A 132 13.64 6.07 21.20
CA GLY A 132 14.28 6.51 19.95
C GLY A 132 15.79 6.75 20.06
N ALA A 133 16.32 7.00 21.27
CA ALA A 133 17.75 7.20 21.47
C ALA A 133 18.51 5.86 21.61
N THR A 134 17.87 4.81 22.14
CA THR A 134 18.52 3.59 22.57
C THR A 134 18.03 2.31 21.90
N GLY A 135 16.89 2.34 21.25
CA GLY A 135 16.23 1.15 20.67
C GLY A 135 15.57 0.23 21.72
N LYS A 136 15.53 0.61 23.00
CA LYS A 136 14.92 -0.23 24.04
C LYS A 136 13.40 -0.18 23.94
N VAL A 137 12.74 -1.34 23.98
CA VAL A 137 11.28 -1.44 24.04
C VAL A 137 10.81 -0.91 25.40
N ARG A 138 9.90 0.08 25.39
CA ARG A 138 9.23 0.62 26.57
C ARG A 138 8.04 -0.21 26.96
N TRP A 139 7.24 -0.62 25.97
CA TRP A 139 6.13 -1.55 26.10
C TRP A 139 5.82 -2.21 24.74
N GLY A 140 5.16 -3.35 24.79
CA GLY A 140 4.58 -4.05 23.66
C GLY A 140 3.11 -4.36 23.92
N PHE A 141 2.28 -4.32 22.91
CA PHE A 141 0.87 -4.65 22.97
C PHE A 141 0.53 -5.66 21.86
N ASP A 142 -0.04 -6.80 22.24
CA ASP A 142 -0.57 -7.82 21.34
C ASP A 142 -2.10 -7.73 21.35
N PRO A 143 -2.77 -7.41 20.25
CA PRO A 143 -4.22 -7.37 20.16
C PRO A 143 -4.86 -8.76 20.17
N HIS A 144 -4.08 -9.85 20.16
CA HIS A 144 -4.56 -11.22 20.08
C HIS A 144 -5.55 -11.41 18.94
N ILE A 145 -5.12 -11.10 17.72
CA ILE A 145 -5.97 -11.23 16.53
C ILE A 145 -6.39 -12.69 16.32
N ARG A 146 -7.60 -12.88 15.79
CA ARG A 146 -8.16 -14.20 15.52
C ARG A 146 -7.53 -14.82 14.28
N ILE A 147 -6.38 -15.48 14.44
CA ILE A 147 -5.66 -16.15 13.35
C ILE A 147 -6.22 -17.55 13.00
N ASN A 148 -7.03 -18.14 13.89
CA ASN A 148 -7.67 -19.44 13.67
C ASN A 148 -9.05 -19.31 12.99
N GLY A 149 -9.40 -18.14 12.52
CA GLY A 149 -10.59 -17.85 11.74
C GLY A 149 -10.48 -18.34 10.29
N PRO A 150 -11.41 -17.98 9.43
CA PRO A 150 -11.29 -18.20 8.00
C PRO A 150 -9.92 -17.73 7.49
N TRP A 151 -9.35 -18.48 6.54
CA TRP A 151 -8.02 -18.24 5.97
C TRP A 151 -7.74 -16.75 5.57
N ARG A 152 -8.79 -15.99 5.25
CA ARG A 152 -8.78 -14.56 4.95
C ARG A 152 -8.15 -13.73 6.05
N ASN A 153 -8.50 -13.98 7.31
CA ASN A 153 -7.97 -13.23 8.46
C ASN A 153 -6.49 -13.51 8.69
N SER A 154 -6.06 -14.72 8.40
CA SER A 154 -4.64 -15.05 8.53
C SER A 154 -3.80 -14.42 7.43
N TYR A 155 -4.35 -14.13 6.26
CA TYR A 155 -3.71 -13.37 5.19
C TYR A 155 -3.61 -11.88 5.51
N GLU A 156 -4.71 -11.27 5.94
CA GLU A 156 -4.75 -9.82 6.20
C GLU A 156 -4.03 -9.45 7.51
N GLY A 157 -4.16 -10.24 8.56
CA GLY A 157 -3.56 -9.96 9.88
C GLY A 157 -2.04 -9.96 9.93
N ARG A 158 -1.35 -10.22 8.83
CA ARG A 158 0.12 -10.18 8.74
C ARG A 158 0.65 -8.89 8.19
N LYS A 159 -0.22 -8.07 7.62
CA LYS A 159 0.13 -6.85 6.92
C LYS A 159 -0.25 -5.67 7.78
N ASN A 160 0.65 -5.22 8.60
CA ASN A 160 0.48 -3.95 9.31
C ASN A 160 1.32 -2.88 8.61
N ARG A 161 0.67 -1.82 8.10
CA ARG A 161 1.35 -0.71 7.43
C ARG A 161 1.61 0.47 8.34
N GLY A 162 1.23 0.37 9.61
CA GLY A 162 1.53 1.39 10.61
C GLY A 162 0.41 1.60 11.62
N VAL A 163 0.69 2.53 12.50
CA VAL A 163 -0.21 2.99 13.54
C VAL A 163 -0.48 4.48 13.36
N ALA A 164 -1.48 5.02 14.06
CA ALA A 164 -1.65 6.45 14.23
C ALA A 164 -1.52 6.82 15.71
N VAL A 165 -1.16 8.08 15.97
CA VAL A 165 -1.06 8.60 17.35
C VAL A 165 -1.87 9.88 17.46
N TRP A 166 -2.72 9.99 18.47
CA TRP A 166 -3.53 11.18 18.70
C TRP A 166 -3.95 11.29 20.15
N ASN A 167 -3.76 12.47 20.73
CA ASN A 167 -4.21 12.83 22.08
C ASN A 167 -3.91 11.76 23.14
N GLY A 168 -2.65 11.29 23.19
CA GLY A 168 -2.18 10.31 24.18
C GLY A 168 -2.57 8.85 23.90
N LYS A 169 -3.10 8.55 22.72
CA LYS A 169 -3.48 7.20 22.29
C LYS A 169 -2.76 6.78 21.02
N VAL A 170 -2.46 5.51 20.92
CA VAL A 170 -1.98 4.83 19.70
C VAL A 170 -3.11 3.99 19.15
N TYR A 171 -3.38 4.11 17.85
CA TYR A 171 -4.45 3.39 17.16
C TYR A 171 -3.87 2.39 16.19
N VAL A 172 -4.36 1.17 16.23
CA VAL A 172 -4.01 0.10 15.30
C VAL A 172 -5.26 -0.54 14.72
N GLY A 173 -5.31 -0.65 13.39
CA GLY A 173 -6.28 -1.48 12.69
C GLY A 173 -5.80 -2.94 12.70
N THR A 174 -6.73 -3.88 12.90
CA THR A 174 -6.38 -5.29 13.01
C THR A 174 -6.92 -6.13 11.86
N GLY A 175 -6.20 -7.21 11.54
CA GLY A 175 -6.61 -8.19 10.53
C GLY A 175 -7.91 -8.91 10.83
N ASP A 176 -8.43 -8.82 12.05
CA ASP A 176 -9.76 -9.28 12.45
C ASP A 176 -10.77 -8.13 12.62
N CYS A 177 -10.60 -7.08 11.83
CA CYS A 177 -11.58 -5.98 11.66
C CYS A 177 -11.85 -5.11 12.90
N ARG A 178 -10.93 -5.04 13.86
CA ARG A 178 -11.04 -4.12 14.99
C ARG A 178 -10.15 -2.90 14.81
N MET A 179 -10.62 -1.74 15.22
CA MET A 179 -9.78 -0.60 15.55
C MET A 179 -9.54 -0.63 17.05
N VAL A 180 -8.29 -0.63 17.46
CA VAL A 180 -7.90 -0.69 18.88
C VAL A 180 -7.15 0.60 19.25
N ALA A 181 -7.58 1.26 20.32
CA ALA A 181 -6.86 2.37 20.93
C ALA A 181 -6.10 1.89 22.15
N ILE A 182 -4.84 2.28 22.22
CA ILE A 182 -3.87 1.91 23.26
C ILE A 182 -3.37 3.19 23.91
N ASP A 183 -3.27 3.21 25.22
CA ASP A 183 -2.67 4.32 25.96
C ASP A 183 -1.18 4.44 25.61
N ALA A 184 -0.77 5.57 25.10
CA ALA A 184 0.57 5.77 24.56
C ALA A 184 1.69 5.69 25.61
N ALA A 185 1.37 5.97 26.89
CA ALA A 185 2.33 5.90 27.99
C ALA A 185 2.53 4.48 28.51
N THR A 186 1.45 3.70 28.60
CA THR A 186 1.43 2.44 29.34
C THR A 186 1.30 1.18 28.47
N GLY A 187 0.90 1.32 27.21
CA GLY A 187 0.62 0.21 26.32
C GLY A 187 -0.69 -0.55 26.63
N LYS A 188 -1.55 -0.01 27.50
CA LYS A 188 -2.81 -0.64 27.86
C LYS A 188 -3.93 -0.28 26.89
N LYS A 189 -4.80 -1.24 26.57
CA LYS A 189 -5.98 -1.00 25.76
C LYS A 189 -6.92 0.00 26.44
N VAL A 190 -7.34 1.03 25.69
CA VAL A 190 -8.32 2.03 26.13
C VAL A 190 -9.71 1.65 25.65
N TRP A 191 -9.86 1.39 24.34
CA TRP A 191 -11.09 0.94 23.73
C TRP A 191 -10.80 0.08 22.47
N GLU A 192 -11.80 -0.65 22.03
CA GLU A 192 -11.78 -1.33 20.73
C GLU A 192 -13.17 -1.28 20.10
N THR A 193 -13.21 -1.21 18.76
CA THR A 193 -14.45 -1.13 17.98
C THR A 193 -14.34 -2.02 16.74
N VAL A 194 -15.34 -2.87 16.50
CA VAL A 194 -15.45 -3.65 15.27
C VAL A 194 -15.83 -2.71 14.13
N VAL A 195 -15.04 -2.70 13.08
CA VAL A 195 -15.16 -1.79 11.93
C VAL A 195 -15.79 -2.48 10.73
N CYS A 196 -15.35 -3.68 10.41
CA CYS A 196 -15.77 -4.47 9.27
C CYS A 196 -16.12 -5.91 9.68
N ASP A 197 -16.44 -6.76 8.73
CA ASP A 197 -16.79 -8.17 9.00
C ASP A 197 -15.51 -9.02 9.04
N ALA A 198 -15.14 -9.41 10.24
CA ALA A 198 -13.94 -10.21 10.49
C ALA A 198 -13.95 -11.60 9.82
N ASP A 199 -15.10 -12.11 9.41
CA ASP A 199 -15.20 -13.38 8.68
C ASP A 199 -14.96 -13.22 7.18
N GLN A 200 -14.90 -11.99 6.70
CA GLN A 200 -14.73 -11.69 5.29
C GLN A 200 -13.43 -10.93 4.97
N THR A 201 -12.95 -10.07 5.86
CA THR A 201 -11.82 -9.18 5.57
C THR A 201 -11.06 -8.76 6.82
N GLY A 202 -10.12 -7.82 6.66
CA GLY A 202 -9.32 -7.20 7.71
C GLY A 202 -8.84 -5.80 7.36
N ILE A 203 -8.34 -5.09 8.37
CA ILE A 203 -7.71 -3.78 8.20
C ILE A 203 -6.22 -4.00 8.02
N THR A 204 -5.64 -3.48 6.94
CA THR A 204 -4.21 -3.65 6.61
C THR A 204 -3.46 -2.33 6.50
N GLU A 205 -4.18 -1.21 6.41
CA GLU A 205 -3.59 0.12 6.31
C GLU A 205 -3.24 0.71 7.67
N ALA A 206 -2.36 1.71 7.66
CA ALA A 206 -2.16 2.57 8.81
C ALA A 206 -3.36 3.51 8.96
N PRO A 207 -4.03 3.57 10.12
CA PRO A 207 -5.11 4.51 10.35
C PRO A 207 -4.65 5.96 10.15
N ARG A 208 -5.54 6.84 9.79
CA ARG A 208 -5.29 8.28 9.73
C ARG A 208 -6.04 9.00 10.85
N VAL A 209 -5.47 10.11 11.31
CA VAL A 209 -6.06 10.92 12.38
C VAL A 209 -6.21 12.37 11.93
N GLY A 210 -7.25 13.02 12.38
CA GLY A 210 -7.53 14.42 12.11
C GLY A 210 -8.95 14.77 12.54
N ASP A 211 -9.22 16.05 12.79
CA ASP A 211 -10.55 16.55 13.19
C ASP A 211 -11.16 15.75 14.38
N GLY A 212 -10.33 15.30 15.33
CA GLY A 212 -10.77 14.49 16.47
C GLY A 212 -11.25 13.07 16.14
N LYS A 213 -10.92 12.57 14.96
CA LYS A 213 -11.35 11.27 14.44
C LYS A 213 -10.18 10.37 14.08
N VAL A 214 -10.46 9.07 14.03
CA VAL A 214 -9.61 8.05 13.43
C VAL A 214 -10.32 7.52 12.19
N PHE A 215 -9.63 7.52 11.06
CA PHE A 215 -10.15 7.08 9.77
C PHE A 215 -9.47 5.77 9.36
N THR A 216 -10.24 4.85 8.82
CA THR A 216 -9.74 3.61 8.22
C THR A 216 -10.72 3.06 7.20
N GLY A 217 -10.21 2.31 6.24
CA GLY A 217 -10.99 1.43 5.40
C GLY A 217 -10.68 -0.04 5.72
N TRP A 218 -10.89 -0.92 4.77
CA TRP A 218 -10.58 -2.36 4.88
C TRP A 218 -10.26 -2.95 3.52
N ALA A 219 -9.50 -4.06 3.53
CA ALA A 219 -9.15 -4.87 2.38
C ALA A 219 -10.30 -5.77 1.91
N GLY A 220 -10.08 -6.68 0.99
CA GLY A 220 -11.00 -7.75 0.66
C GLY A 220 -11.61 -7.72 -0.74
N MET A 221 -11.04 -6.95 -1.67
CA MET A 221 -11.49 -6.99 -3.07
C MET A 221 -11.43 -8.40 -3.66
N GLU A 222 -10.48 -9.21 -3.20
CA GLU A 222 -10.29 -10.60 -3.62
C GLU A 222 -11.36 -11.57 -3.08
N TYR A 223 -12.30 -11.07 -2.25
CA TYR A 223 -13.26 -11.89 -1.51
C TYR A 223 -14.70 -11.45 -1.67
N ASP A 224 -15.01 -10.70 -2.70
CA ASP A 224 -16.35 -10.13 -2.95
C ASP A 224 -16.83 -9.23 -1.80
N VAL A 225 -15.91 -8.58 -1.11
CA VAL A 225 -16.21 -7.72 0.05
C VAL A 225 -16.52 -6.32 -0.40
N ARG A 226 -17.63 -5.82 0.06
CA ARG A 226 -18.07 -4.45 -0.16
C ARG A 226 -17.10 -3.45 0.46
N GLY A 227 -16.52 -2.53 -0.33
CA GLY A 227 -15.58 -1.52 0.12
C GLY A 227 -16.23 -0.36 0.87
N GLY A 228 -15.42 0.33 1.67
CA GLY A 228 -15.83 1.53 2.39
C GLY A 228 -14.74 2.12 3.28
N VAL A 229 -15.05 3.30 3.83
CA VAL A 229 -14.24 4.03 4.82
C VAL A 229 -15.12 4.41 6.00
N VAL A 230 -14.54 4.33 7.19
CA VAL A 230 -15.22 4.68 8.44
C VAL A 230 -14.43 5.74 9.20
N ALA A 231 -15.14 6.64 9.88
CA ALA A 231 -14.59 7.51 10.90
C ALA A 231 -15.09 7.10 12.28
N LEU A 232 -14.15 6.98 13.20
CA LEU A 232 -14.42 6.75 14.61
C LEU A 232 -14.06 8.02 15.40
N ASP A 233 -14.82 8.35 16.41
CA ASP A 233 -14.44 9.35 17.41
C ASP A 233 -13.16 8.87 18.12
N ALA A 234 -12.11 9.67 18.09
CA ALA A 234 -10.79 9.29 18.59
C ALA A 234 -10.78 8.99 20.09
N GLU A 235 -11.62 9.68 20.88
CA GLU A 235 -11.66 9.50 22.33
C GLU A 235 -12.41 8.25 22.75
N THR A 236 -13.54 7.99 22.11
CA THR A 236 -14.51 6.97 22.55
C THR A 236 -14.57 5.71 21.69
N GLY A 237 -14.02 5.75 20.47
CA GLY A 237 -14.13 4.68 19.50
C GLY A 237 -15.53 4.54 18.86
N LYS A 238 -16.46 5.46 19.15
CA LYS A 238 -17.78 5.42 18.55
C LYS A 238 -17.71 5.72 17.06
N LYS A 239 -18.46 4.93 16.28
CA LYS A 239 -18.59 5.16 14.83
C LYS A 239 -19.34 6.48 14.60
N VAL A 240 -18.70 7.42 13.86
CA VAL A 240 -19.27 8.73 13.52
C VAL A 240 -20.00 8.63 12.19
N TRP A 241 -19.34 8.12 11.17
CA TRP A 241 -19.93 7.88 9.84
C TRP A 241 -19.24 6.73 9.13
N THR A 242 -19.91 6.19 8.11
CA THR A 242 -19.36 5.24 7.14
C THR A 242 -19.69 5.74 5.75
N PHE A 243 -18.71 5.79 4.86
CA PHE A 243 -18.88 6.01 3.43
C PHE A 243 -18.64 4.69 2.70
N TRP A 244 -19.65 4.19 2.03
CA TRP A 244 -19.53 2.99 1.20
C TRP A 244 -19.01 3.36 -0.18
N THR A 245 -18.13 2.52 -0.75
CA THR A 245 -17.55 2.73 -2.06
C THR A 245 -18.13 1.81 -3.14
N THR A 246 -18.95 0.84 -2.72
CA THR A 246 -19.66 -0.11 -3.58
C THR A 246 -21.13 -0.11 -3.19
N PRO A 247 -22.09 -0.17 -4.13
CA PRO A 247 -23.51 -0.26 -3.80
C PRO A 247 -23.84 -1.56 -3.06
N GLY A 248 -24.86 -1.50 -2.22
CA GLY A 248 -25.43 -2.67 -1.57
C GLY A 248 -26.53 -3.33 -2.41
N ASP A 249 -27.23 -4.25 -1.78
CA ASP A 249 -28.37 -4.97 -2.33
C ASP A 249 -29.47 -3.99 -2.80
N PRO A 250 -29.82 -3.94 -4.09
CA PRO A 250 -30.82 -3.02 -4.62
C PRO A 250 -32.23 -3.28 -4.13
N SER A 251 -32.51 -4.42 -3.49
CA SER A 251 -33.79 -4.67 -2.83
C SER A 251 -33.97 -3.90 -1.51
N LYS A 252 -32.89 -3.25 -1.03
CA LYS A 252 -32.85 -2.46 0.21
C LYS A 252 -32.62 -0.98 -0.11
N PRO A 253 -33.08 -0.07 0.75
CA PRO A 253 -32.76 1.34 0.60
C PRO A 253 -31.22 1.56 0.60
N TYR A 254 -30.74 2.40 -0.31
CA TYR A 254 -29.34 2.82 -0.32
C TYR A 254 -29.04 3.75 0.88
N GLU A 255 -27.83 3.70 1.39
CA GLU A 255 -27.39 4.46 2.56
C GLU A 255 -27.32 5.97 2.30
N SER A 256 -27.20 6.38 1.03
CA SER A 256 -27.14 7.77 0.62
C SER A 256 -27.60 7.95 -0.84
N ARG A 257 -27.95 9.20 -1.19
CA ARG A 257 -28.22 9.57 -2.60
C ARG A 257 -27.02 9.34 -3.51
N THR A 258 -25.81 9.55 -2.98
CA THR A 258 -24.57 9.29 -3.70
C THR A 258 -24.44 7.80 -4.05
N MET A 259 -24.74 6.91 -3.10
CA MET A 259 -24.70 5.47 -3.34
C MET A 259 -25.81 5.00 -4.27
N GLU A 260 -27.01 5.58 -4.19
CA GLU A 260 -28.09 5.35 -5.16
C GLU A 260 -27.69 5.75 -6.58
N ALA A 261 -27.01 6.90 -6.74
CA ALA A 261 -26.50 7.33 -8.03
C ALA A 261 -25.37 6.43 -8.55
N ALA A 262 -24.43 6.04 -7.68
CA ALA A 262 -23.35 5.12 -8.02
C ALA A 262 -23.87 3.75 -8.46
N ALA A 263 -24.91 3.23 -7.81
CA ALA A 263 -25.54 1.96 -8.16
C ALA A 263 -26.01 1.88 -9.61
N LYS A 264 -26.40 3.00 -10.22
CA LYS A 264 -26.82 3.07 -11.63
C LYS A 264 -25.66 2.83 -12.61
N THR A 265 -24.41 2.88 -12.13
CA THR A 265 -23.20 2.59 -12.93
C THR A 265 -22.81 1.11 -12.88
N TRP A 266 -23.53 0.28 -12.13
CA TRP A 266 -23.34 -1.17 -11.99
C TRP A 266 -24.39 -1.92 -12.78
N ILE A 267 -23.99 -2.92 -13.57
CA ILE A 267 -24.91 -3.68 -14.43
C ILE A 267 -25.35 -4.99 -13.74
N GLY A 268 -26.65 -5.25 -13.72
CA GLY A 268 -27.21 -6.51 -13.23
C GLY A 268 -26.84 -6.79 -11.78
N GLU A 269 -26.25 -7.95 -11.53
CA GLU A 269 -25.87 -8.41 -10.19
C GLU A 269 -24.39 -8.11 -9.85
N SER A 270 -23.69 -7.33 -10.67
CA SER A 270 -22.25 -7.06 -10.47
C SER A 270 -21.91 -6.43 -9.10
N TRP A 271 -22.86 -5.80 -8.44
CA TRP A 271 -22.72 -5.29 -7.08
C TRP A 271 -22.35 -6.39 -6.06
N LYS A 272 -22.71 -7.67 -6.33
CA LYS A 272 -22.36 -8.83 -5.49
C LYS A 272 -20.86 -9.15 -5.50
N LEU A 273 -20.14 -8.67 -6.51
CA LEU A 273 -18.69 -8.87 -6.65
C LEU A 273 -17.88 -8.01 -5.67
N GLY A 274 -18.52 -7.05 -5.02
CA GLY A 274 -17.83 -6.20 -4.06
C GLY A 274 -16.69 -5.39 -4.69
N GLY A 275 -15.60 -5.22 -3.94
CA GLY A 275 -14.45 -4.45 -4.37
C GLY A 275 -14.55 -2.97 -4.04
N ALA A 276 -13.79 -2.14 -4.75
CA ALA A 276 -13.58 -0.73 -4.44
C ALA A 276 -13.12 -0.50 -2.99
N ASN A 277 -12.42 -1.47 -2.42
CA ASN A 277 -11.96 -1.44 -1.04
C ASN A 277 -10.89 -0.36 -0.86
N VAL A 278 -10.85 0.21 0.33
CA VAL A 278 -9.84 1.18 0.75
C VAL A 278 -8.91 0.48 1.76
N TRP A 279 -7.81 -0.06 1.27
CA TRP A 279 -6.86 -0.87 2.04
C TRP A 279 -5.48 -0.21 2.16
N THR A 280 -5.31 0.94 1.51
CA THR A 280 -4.15 1.84 1.57
C THR A 280 -4.59 3.24 1.14
N ALA A 281 -3.71 4.25 1.28
CA ALA A 281 -3.87 5.58 0.68
C ALA A 281 -5.07 6.41 1.16
N ILE A 282 -5.19 6.61 2.45
CA ILE A 282 -6.04 7.66 3.00
C ILE A 282 -5.15 8.87 3.32
N THR A 283 -5.58 10.07 2.93
CA THR A 283 -4.93 11.34 3.24
C THR A 283 -5.97 12.32 3.77
N TYR A 284 -5.70 12.90 4.95
CA TYR A 284 -6.53 13.96 5.51
C TYR A 284 -5.95 15.33 5.14
N ASP A 285 -6.71 16.11 4.40
CA ASP A 285 -6.35 17.50 4.11
C ASP A 285 -6.97 18.45 5.15
N ALA A 286 -6.18 18.89 6.11
CA ALA A 286 -6.63 19.78 7.17
C ALA A 286 -7.05 21.18 6.67
N VAL A 287 -6.58 21.61 5.50
CA VAL A 287 -6.91 22.93 4.93
C VAL A 287 -8.32 22.94 4.35
N THR A 288 -8.71 21.89 3.66
CA THR A 288 -10.02 21.76 3.04
C THR A 288 -11.01 20.97 3.90
N ASN A 289 -10.53 20.34 4.96
CA ASN A 289 -11.26 19.38 5.79
C ASN A 289 -11.83 18.23 4.96
N LEU A 290 -11.03 17.75 3.99
CA LEU A 290 -11.38 16.63 3.15
C LEU A 290 -10.56 15.39 3.53
N LEU A 291 -11.20 14.24 3.47
CA LEU A 291 -10.55 12.96 3.47
C LEU A 291 -10.51 12.44 2.03
N LEU A 292 -9.30 12.29 1.50
CA LEU A 292 -9.04 11.77 0.16
C LEU A 292 -8.58 10.33 0.27
N PHE A 293 -9.12 9.46 -0.56
CA PHE A 293 -8.70 8.05 -0.58
C PHE A 293 -8.83 7.44 -1.97
N GLY A 294 -7.99 6.44 -2.22
CA GLY A 294 -8.05 5.62 -3.42
C GLY A 294 -8.83 4.35 -3.16
N THR A 295 -9.53 3.87 -4.18
CA THR A 295 -10.32 2.64 -4.12
C THR A 295 -9.74 1.58 -5.04
N SER A 296 -9.77 0.32 -4.61
CA SER A 296 -9.35 -0.81 -5.44
C SER A 296 -10.31 -1.03 -6.61
N THR A 297 -9.94 -1.98 -7.46
CA THR A 297 -10.82 -2.51 -8.50
C THR A 297 -11.97 -3.36 -7.89
N THR A 298 -12.78 -3.99 -8.73
CA THR A 298 -13.87 -4.88 -8.30
C THR A 298 -13.39 -6.32 -8.14
N GLY A 299 -14.14 -7.16 -7.40
CA GLY A 299 -13.78 -8.54 -7.11
C GLY A 299 -13.63 -9.43 -8.34
N GLU A 300 -14.25 -9.11 -9.45
CA GLU A 300 -14.20 -9.87 -10.70
C GLU A 300 -12.83 -9.89 -11.39
N ASP A 301 -11.92 -8.94 -11.06
CA ASP A 301 -10.55 -8.95 -11.60
C ASP A 301 -9.72 -10.14 -11.11
N VAL A 302 -10.20 -10.83 -10.08
CA VAL A 302 -9.54 -12.04 -9.55
C VAL A 302 -9.95 -13.30 -10.32
N GLY A 303 -10.80 -13.15 -11.31
CA GLY A 303 -11.37 -14.19 -12.17
C GLY A 303 -12.87 -14.34 -11.95
N ASP A 304 -13.65 -14.30 -13.03
CA ASP A 304 -15.10 -14.48 -12.97
C ASP A 304 -15.46 -15.95 -12.71
N PHE A 305 -15.25 -16.39 -11.47
CA PHE A 305 -15.65 -17.72 -11.02
C PHE A 305 -17.13 -17.80 -10.62
N THR A 306 -17.83 -16.67 -10.56
CA THR A 306 -19.19 -16.59 -10.07
C THR A 306 -20.23 -16.71 -11.19
N GLY A 307 -19.84 -16.54 -12.45
CA GLY A 307 -20.74 -16.44 -13.60
C GLY A 307 -21.62 -15.18 -13.60
N ILE A 308 -21.32 -14.23 -12.73
CA ILE A 308 -22.02 -12.93 -12.67
C ILE A 308 -21.53 -12.07 -13.83
N LYS A 309 -22.44 -11.69 -14.72
CA LYS A 309 -22.10 -10.75 -15.79
C LYS A 309 -21.78 -9.39 -15.20
N SER A 310 -20.58 -8.93 -15.47
CA SER A 310 -20.10 -7.62 -15.04
C SER A 310 -20.17 -6.59 -16.16
N GLY A 311 -20.13 -5.31 -15.80
CA GLY A 311 -20.13 -4.22 -16.77
C GLY A 311 -20.48 -2.87 -16.14
N GLY A 312 -20.36 -1.81 -16.95
CA GLY A 312 -20.53 -0.43 -16.52
C GLY A 312 -19.28 0.15 -15.90
N ASN A 313 -19.35 1.41 -15.50
CA ASN A 313 -18.22 2.12 -14.87
C ASN A 313 -17.98 1.69 -13.44
N ARG A 314 -18.96 1.14 -12.78
CA ARG A 314 -18.87 0.57 -11.42
C ARG A 314 -18.25 1.52 -10.38
N LEU A 315 -18.84 2.72 -10.26
CA LEU A 315 -18.39 3.67 -9.26
C LEU A 315 -18.62 3.15 -7.83
N PHE A 316 -17.59 3.23 -6.93
CA PHE A 316 -16.33 4.00 -7.08
C PHE A 316 -15.10 3.12 -7.29
N ALA A 317 -15.15 2.03 -8.01
CA ALA A 317 -13.94 1.26 -8.29
C ALA A 317 -12.91 2.09 -9.08
N ASN A 318 -11.62 1.84 -8.86
CA ASN A 318 -10.48 2.52 -9.50
C ASN A 318 -10.59 4.05 -9.45
N SER A 319 -10.93 4.60 -8.31
CA SER A 319 -11.22 6.03 -8.18
C SER A 319 -10.43 6.68 -7.04
N ILE A 320 -10.15 7.95 -7.22
CA ILE A 320 -9.82 8.86 -6.13
C ILE A 320 -11.12 9.49 -5.67
N VAL A 321 -11.42 9.40 -4.37
CA VAL A 321 -12.66 9.91 -3.79
C VAL A 321 -12.33 10.90 -2.68
N ALA A 322 -13.07 11.98 -2.60
CA ALA A 322 -13.01 12.95 -1.52
C ALA A 322 -14.35 13.05 -0.81
N VAL A 323 -14.29 12.95 0.52
CA VAL A 323 -15.44 13.18 1.39
C VAL A 323 -15.12 14.24 2.44
N ASN A 324 -16.12 14.92 2.96
CA ASN A 324 -15.94 15.80 4.09
C ASN A 324 -15.54 14.98 5.34
N ALA A 325 -14.40 15.25 5.94
CA ALA A 325 -13.84 14.46 7.04
C ALA A 325 -14.71 14.48 8.30
N SER A 326 -15.45 15.57 8.55
CA SER A 326 -16.32 15.67 9.72
C SER A 326 -17.62 14.86 9.56
N THR A 327 -18.18 14.78 8.35
CA THR A 327 -19.53 14.27 8.12
C THR A 327 -19.60 13.00 7.27
N GLY A 328 -18.51 12.65 6.55
CA GLY A 328 -18.52 11.56 5.58
C GLY A 328 -19.30 11.85 4.29
N GLN A 329 -19.77 13.08 4.12
CA GLN A 329 -20.50 13.46 2.91
C GLN A 329 -19.57 13.49 1.70
N TYR A 330 -20.04 12.90 0.59
CA TYR A 330 -19.37 12.94 -0.69
C TYR A 330 -19.15 14.38 -1.17
N VAL A 331 -17.95 14.65 -1.73
CA VAL A 331 -17.61 15.95 -2.33
C VAL A 331 -17.31 15.79 -3.81
N TRP A 332 -16.36 14.94 -4.17
CA TRP A 332 -16.01 14.64 -5.56
C TRP A 332 -15.35 13.26 -5.70
N HIS A 333 -15.28 12.78 -6.93
CA HIS A 333 -14.44 11.65 -7.29
C HIS A 333 -13.78 11.89 -8.66
N TYR A 334 -12.74 11.12 -8.92
CA TYR A 334 -12.08 11.01 -10.22
C TYR A 334 -11.76 9.54 -10.49
N GLN A 335 -12.42 8.93 -11.43
CA GLN A 335 -12.16 7.56 -11.84
C GLN A 335 -10.92 7.51 -12.73
N THR A 336 -9.91 6.73 -12.35
CA THR A 336 -8.62 6.65 -13.05
C THR A 336 -8.63 5.61 -14.15
N ASP A 337 -9.45 4.57 -14.01
CA ASP A 337 -9.64 3.53 -15.02
C ASP A 337 -11.00 2.84 -14.82
N ILE A 338 -11.45 2.09 -15.82
CA ILE A 338 -12.70 1.33 -15.75
C ILE A 338 -12.36 -0.13 -15.47
N PRO A 339 -12.98 -0.77 -14.45
CA PRO A 339 -12.78 -2.19 -14.23
C PRO A 339 -13.14 -3.03 -15.48
N PRO A 340 -12.43 -4.13 -15.75
CA PRO A 340 -11.48 -4.82 -14.88
C PRO A 340 -10.04 -4.29 -14.95
N ASN A 341 -9.76 -3.18 -15.59
CA ASN A 341 -8.40 -2.63 -15.62
C ASN A 341 -7.98 -2.17 -14.22
N GLY A 342 -6.83 -2.62 -13.74
CA GLY A 342 -6.39 -2.37 -12.39
C GLY A 342 -5.58 -1.10 -12.22
N ALA A 343 -6.23 0.07 -12.14
CA ALA A 343 -5.58 1.29 -11.68
C ALA A 343 -5.83 1.50 -10.19
N GLU A 344 -5.37 0.57 -9.39
CA GLU A 344 -5.44 0.55 -7.93
C GLU A 344 -4.07 0.87 -7.30
N GLU A 345 -3.98 0.80 -5.97
CA GLU A 345 -2.74 1.07 -5.22
C GLU A 345 -2.32 2.55 -5.30
N PHE A 346 -3.13 3.37 -4.68
CA PHE A 346 -2.85 4.80 -4.62
C PHE A 346 -1.94 5.15 -3.45
N HIS A 347 -1.13 6.17 -3.61
CA HIS A 347 -0.60 7.01 -2.55
C HIS A 347 -0.93 8.46 -2.94
N ILE A 348 -1.80 9.11 -2.18
CA ILE A 348 -2.29 10.45 -2.49
C ILE A 348 -1.51 11.46 -1.64
N MET A 349 -0.89 12.43 -2.30
CA MET A 349 -0.23 13.56 -1.67
C MET A 349 -0.96 14.84 -2.00
N VAL A 350 -0.99 15.80 -1.07
CA VAL A 350 -1.54 17.12 -1.29
C VAL A 350 -0.43 18.17 -1.16
N ALA A 351 -0.42 19.16 -2.05
CA ALA A 351 0.53 20.27 -1.98
C ALA A 351 -0.07 21.56 -2.54
N ASN A 352 0.43 22.69 -2.12
CA ASN A 352 0.24 23.95 -2.82
C ASN A 352 1.30 24.06 -3.90
N MET A 353 0.89 24.32 -5.14
CA MET A 353 1.77 24.38 -6.29
C MET A 353 1.43 25.60 -7.15
N ILE A 354 2.45 26.18 -7.80
CA ILE A 354 2.24 27.22 -8.79
C ILE A 354 2.07 26.58 -10.16
N VAL A 355 0.85 26.59 -10.66
CA VAL A 355 0.50 26.09 -12.01
C VAL A 355 -0.02 27.27 -12.83
N ASP A 356 0.59 27.53 -13.99
CA ASP A 356 0.28 28.69 -14.85
C ASP A 356 0.24 30.02 -14.11
N GLY A 357 1.21 30.20 -13.20
CA GLY A 357 1.37 31.42 -12.39
C GLY A 357 0.35 31.60 -11.27
N LYS A 358 -0.51 30.60 -11.01
CA LYS A 358 -1.51 30.62 -9.92
C LYS A 358 -1.20 29.55 -8.88
N GLU A 359 -1.32 29.91 -7.61
CA GLU A 359 -1.25 28.95 -6.53
C GLU A 359 -2.52 28.07 -6.53
N GLN A 360 -2.34 26.78 -6.56
CA GLN A 360 -3.41 25.78 -6.55
C GLN A 360 -3.09 24.72 -5.48
N ARG A 361 -4.12 24.29 -4.75
CA ARG A 361 -4.01 23.14 -3.86
C ARG A 361 -4.32 21.88 -4.64
N VAL A 362 -3.32 21.03 -4.80
CA VAL A 362 -3.33 19.92 -5.75
C VAL A 362 -3.22 18.59 -5.01
N ALA A 363 -4.10 17.66 -5.33
CA ALA A 363 -3.95 16.24 -4.99
C ALA A 363 -3.20 15.53 -6.12
N MET A 364 -2.14 14.82 -5.77
CA MET A 364 -1.25 14.13 -6.70
C MET A 364 -1.19 12.65 -6.38
N THR A 365 -1.24 11.80 -7.40
CA THR A 365 -1.07 10.36 -7.23
C THR A 365 -0.58 9.69 -8.51
N ILE A 366 0.02 8.52 -8.34
CA ILE A 366 0.41 7.59 -9.41
C ILE A 366 -0.07 6.21 -8.98
N PRO A 367 -1.20 5.72 -9.50
CA PRO A 367 -1.62 4.35 -9.26
C PRO A 367 -0.79 3.35 -10.06
N ARG A 368 -1.12 2.07 -9.95
CA ARG A 368 -0.40 0.95 -10.59
C ARG A 368 -0.24 1.10 -12.11
N ASN A 369 -1.16 1.79 -12.78
CA ASN A 369 -1.07 2.06 -14.22
C ASN A 369 0.09 2.99 -14.61
N GLY A 370 0.84 3.56 -13.66
CA GLY A 370 1.97 4.45 -13.90
C GLY A 370 1.61 5.82 -14.44
N VAL A 371 0.33 6.17 -14.43
CA VAL A 371 -0.17 7.47 -14.88
C VAL A 371 -0.17 8.46 -13.73
N PHE A 372 0.45 9.60 -13.91
CA PHE A 372 0.45 10.70 -12.97
C PHE A 372 -0.83 11.53 -13.12
N TYR A 373 -1.58 11.67 -12.04
CA TYR A 373 -2.78 12.48 -11.93
C TYR A 373 -2.53 13.68 -11.03
N THR A 374 -2.97 14.85 -11.48
CA THR A 374 -2.85 16.13 -10.77
C THR A 374 -4.24 16.77 -10.75
N LEU A 375 -4.89 16.73 -9.60
CA LEU A 375 -6.28 17.16 -9.44
C LEU A 375 -6.34 18.36 -8.47
N ASP A 376 -7.22 19.30 -8.74
CA ASP A 376 -7.58 20.31 -7.74
C ASP A 376 -8.18 19.59 -6.51
N ALA A 377 -7.56 19.76 -5.34
CA ALA A 377 -7.90 19.01 -4.14
C ALA A 377 -9.33 19.29 -3.63
N ARG A 378 -9.93 20.43 -4.00
CA ARG A 378 -11.29 20.82 -3.60
C ARG A 378 -12.37 20.28 -4.52
N THR A 379 -12.05 20.09 -5.81
CA THR A 379 -13.05 19.82 -6.84
C THR A 379 -12.84 18.54 -7.62
N GLY A 380 -11.67 17.90 -7.49
CA GLY A 380 -11.30 16.70 -8.24
C GLY A 380 -11.07 16.94 -9.74
N LYS A 381 -11.12 18.18 -10.21
CA LYS A 381 -10.87 18.49 -11.62
C LYS A 381 -9.39 18.40 -11.93
N PRO A 382 -9.00 17.85 -13.09
CA PRO A 382 -7.62 17.84 -13.53
C PRO A 382 -7.05 19.27 -13.59
N VAL A 383 -5.92 19.48 -12.95
CA VAL A 383 -5.12 20.72 -13.04
C VAL A 383 -4.18 20.64 -14.24
N LEU A 384 -3.64 19.47 -14.47
CA LEU A 384 -2.84 19.13 -15.64
C LEU A 384 -3.39 17.85 -16.28
N PRO A 385 -3.23 17.64 -17.60
CA PRO A 385 -3.65 16.41 -18.26
C PRO A 385 -2.95 15.19 -17.65
N PRO A 386 -3.61 14.04 -17.49
CA PRO A 386 -2.97 12.80 -17.08
C PRO A 386 -1.81 12.43 -18.02
N ARG A 387 -0.68 11.99 -17.45
CA ARG A 387 0.49 11.59 -18.22
C ARG A 387 1.24 10.45 -17.55
N GLY A 388 1.72 9.49 -18.33
CA GLY A 388 2.60 8.46 -17.84
C GLY A 388 3.89 9.03 -17.25
N ILE A 389 4.38 8.46 -16.15
CA ILE A 389 5.65 8.90 -15.54
C ILE A 389 6.86 8.67 -16.45
N ASP A 390 6.71 7.86 -17.51
CA ASP A 390 7.68 7.66 -18.59
C ASP A 390 7.52 8.65 -19.75
N GLY A 391 6.57 9.59 -19.65
CA GLY A 391 6.26 10.59 -20.66
C GLY A 391 5.13 10.21 -21.63
N THR A 392 4.58 9.00 -21.52
CA THR A 392 3.47 8.53 -22.37
C THR A 392 2.27 9.47 -22.26
N VAL A 393 1.71 9.85 -23.39
CA VAL A 393 0.46 10.66 -23.45
C VAL A 393 -0.73 9.73 -23.23
N VAL A 394 -1.56 10.06 -22.26
CA VAL A 394 -2.73 9.28 -21.88
C VAL A 394 -3.99 10.10 -22.09
N SER A 395 -5.02 9.48 -22.69
CA SER A 395 -6.34 10.10 -22.79
C SER A 395 -7.05 10.05 -21.45
N ALA A 396 -7.55 11.19 -20.98
CA ALA A 396 -8.38 11.23 -19.78
C ALA A 396 -9.70 10.49 -20.00
N LEU A 397 -10.18 9.79 -18.98
CA LEU A 397 -11.52 9.21 -18.97
C LEU A 397 -12.58 10.31 -18.85
N ASN A 398 -13.70 10.13 -19.54
CA ASN A 398 -14.89 10.93 -19.30
C ASN A 398 -15.46 10.58 -17.92
N GLN A 399 -15.43 11.55 -17.02
CA GLN A 399 -15.94 11.38 -15.66
C GLN A 399 -17.47 11.37 -15.65
N ILE A 400 -18.06 10.50 -14.82
CA ILE A 400 -19.51 10.47 -14.62
C ILE A 400 -19.88 11.53 -13.58
N ASP A 401 -20.77 12.44 -13.95
CA ASP A 401 -21.40 13.34 -12.97
C ASP A 401 -22.53 12.63 -12.26
N LEU A 402 -22.33 12.28 -11.00
CA LEU A 402 -23.34 11.60 -10.18
C LEU A 402 -24.60 12.44 -9.97
N ASN A 403 -24.55 13.75 -10.13
CA ASN A 403 -25.72 14.63 -10.05
C ASN A 403 -26.54 14.65 -11.33
N ALA A 404 -25.90 14.32 -12.47
CA ALA A 404 -26.50 14.31 -13.80
C ALA A 404 -26.93 12.91 -14.29
N VAL A 405 -26.74 11.83 -13.48
CA VAL A 405 -27.07 10.46 -13.90
C VAL A 405 -28.56 10.32 -14.12
N PRO A 406 -29.05 10.16 -15.38
CA PRO A 406 -30.47 10.00 -15.66
C PRO A 406 -31.02 8.70 -15.10
N SER A 407 -32.31 8.66 -14.80
CA SER A 407 -33.05 7.45 -14.52
C SER A 407 -32.89 6.48 -15.70
N ALA A 408 -32.22 5.37 -15.43
CA ALA A 408 -32.06 4.14 -16.20
C ALA A 408 -32.43 4.16 -17.70
N THR A 409 -31.40 4.26 -18.55
CA THR A 409 -31.41 3.59 -19.86
C THR A 409 -30.34 2.50 -19.82
N PRO A 410 -30.68 1.22 -20.09
CA PRO A 410 -29.68 0.15 -20.09
C PRO A 410 -28.68 0.39 -21.24
N GLY A 411 -27.45 0.54 -20.89
CA GLY A 411 -26.24 0.16 -21.61
C GLY A 411 -26.03 0.65 -23.02
N THR A 412 -25.24 1.67 -23.18
CA THR A 412 -24.23 1.65 -24.24
C THR A 412 -22.88 1.57 -23.55
N ALA A 413 -22.32 0.35 -23.55
CA ALA A 413 -20.93 0.13 -23.18
C ALA A 413 -20.04 0.94 -24.11
N VAL A 414 -19.37 1.96 -23.59
CA VAL A 414 -18.33 2.67 -24.32
C VAL A 414 -17.07 1.81 -24.21
N GLY A 415 -16.74 1.15 -25.31
CA GLY A 415 -15.41 0.63 -25.60
C GLY A 415 -14.98 -0.60 -24.80
N THR A 416 -15.49 -1.79 -25.13
CA THR A 416 -14.78 -3.04 -24.89
C THR A 416 -13.51 -3.06 -25.74
N ARG A 417 -12.34 -2.82 -25.16
CA ARG A 417 -11.11 -3.37 -25.72
C ARG A 417 -11.11 -4.85 -25.40
N GLY A 418 -11.03 -5.68 -26.44
CA GLY A 418 -11.18 -7.12 -26.37
C GLY A 418 -10.23 -7.77 -25.37
N GLY A 419 -10.78 -8.33 -24.32
CA GLY A 419 -10.14 -9.38 -23.58
C GLY A 419 -10.08 -10.62 -24.44
N GLY A 420 -8.90 -11.21 -24.65
CA GLY A 420 -8.78 -12.53 -25.28
C GLY A 420 -9.59 -13.54 -24.49
N ALA A 421 -10.28 -14.43 -25.20
CA ALA A 421 -11.02 -15.53 -24.60
C ALA A 421 -10.08 -16.35 -23.67
N PRO A 422 -10.57 -16.82 -22.51
CA PRO A 422 -9.81 -17.77 -21.70
C PRO A 422 -9.53 -19.02 -22.53
N ASP A 423 -8.36 -19.63 -22.31
CA ASP A 423 -8.10 -20.94 -22.88
C ASP A 423 -9.11 -21.97 -22.31
N GLU A 424 -9.25 -23.11 -22.95
CA GLU A 424 -10.22 -24.13 -22.59
C GLU A 424 -10.03 -24.69 -21.16
N SER A 425 -8.99 -24.30 -20.42
CA SER A 425 -8.72 -24.70 -19.04
C SER A 425 -9.43 -23.84 -17.98
N GLY A 426 -9.97 -22.68 -18.37
CA GLY A 426 -10.84 -21.84 -17.53
C GLY A 426 -10.24 -21.31 -16.23
N VAL A 427 -8.93 -21.49 -15.99
CA VAL A 427 -8.27 -21.16 -14.72
C VAL A 427 -7.15 -20.18 -14.96
N LEU A 428 -7.44 -18.91 -14.74
CA LEU A 428 -6.41 -17.88 -14.69
C LEU A 428 -5.62 -18.01 -13.38
N THR A 429 -4.31 -18.20 -13.49
CA THR A 429 -3.44 -18.07 -12.33
C THR A 429 -3.36 -16.61 -11.89
N TRP A 430 -3.08 -16.33 -10.61
CA TRP A 430 -2.85 -14.96 -10.12
C TRP A 430 -1.77 -14.24 -10.95
N GLY A 431 -0.76 -14.97 -11.40
CA GLY A 431 0.23 -14.45 -12.37
C GLY A 431 -0.36 -14.17 -13.74
N GLU A 432 -1.47 -14.79 -14.12
CA GLU A 432 -2.20 -14.54 -15.37
C GLU A 432 -3.25 -13.45 -15.16
N ALA A 433 -3.91 -13.36 -14.02
CA ALA A 433 -4.70 -12.19 -13.61
C ALA A 433 -3.79 -10.96 -13.45
N SER A 434 -2.59 -11.09 -12.88
CA SER A 434 -1.56 -10.04 -12.93
C SER A 434 -1.01 -9.80 -14.34
N ARG A 435 -1.07 -10.79 -15.25
CA ARG A 435 -0.75 -10.63 -16.68
C ARG A 435 -1.90 -10.05 -17.47
N ILE A 436 -3.14 -10.34 -17.11
CA ILE A 436 -4.32 -9.69 -17.69
C ILE A 436 -4.38 -8.26 -17.20
N ASN A 437 -4.10 -8.00 -15.93
CA ASN A 437 -3.86 -6.66 -15.41
C ASN A 437 -2.62 -6.00 -16.04
N ALA A 438 -1.62 -6.78 -16.47
CA ALA A 438 -0.51 -6.30 -17.29
C ALA A 438 -0.85 -6.24 -18.80
N ALA A 439 -1.86 -6.96 -19.27
CA ALA A 439 -2.31 -6.96 -20.68
C ALA A 439 -3.39 -5.91 -20.97
N SER A 440 -4.18 -5.57 -19.98
CA SER A 440 -4.97 -4.32 -19.90
C SER A 440 -4.20 -3.23 -19.18
N GLY A 441 -2.97 -3.51 -18.82
CA GLY A 441 -2.08 -2.78 -17.97
C GLY A 441 -1.60 -1.47 -18.53
N PRO A 442 -0.66 -0.84 -17.84
CA PRO A 442 -0.37 0.55 -18.06
C PRO A 442 -0.02 0.77 -19.51
N THR A 443 -0.59 1.78 -20.08
CA THR A 443 -0.12 2.39 -21.30
C THR A 443 1.30 2.92 -21.14
N THR A 444 1.93 2.67 -20.00
CA THR A 444 3.24 3.15 -19.58
C THR A 444 4.23 2.00 -19.38
N SER A 445 5.51 2.25 -19.59
CA SER A 445 6.59 1.29 -19.37
C SER A 445 6.99 1.16 -17.90
N MET A 446 6.37 1.94 -17.00
CA MET A 446 6.64 1.95 -15.57
C MET A 446 5.33 1.92 -14.78
N GLY A 447 5.34 1.18 -13.66
CA GLY A 447 4.26 1.16 -12.68
C GLY A 447 4.72 1.71 -11.33
N HIS A 448 3.75 1.96 -10.46
CA HIS A 448 3.96 2.28 -9.06
C HIS A 448 3.06 1.34 -8.23
N ALA A 449 3.46 0.99 -7.01
CA ALA A 449 2.66 0.22 -6.07
C ALA A 449 2.25 1.10 -4.86
N TRP A 450 1.80 0.50 -3.78
CA TRP A 450 1.35 1.23 -2.57
C TRP A 450 2.47 1.94 -1.79
N PHE A 451 3.74 1.77 -2.19
CA PHE A 451 4.87 2.33 -1.46
C PHE A 451 4.83 3.86 -1.45
N PRO A 452 5.03 4.49 -0.29
CA PRO A 452 4.95 5.94 -0.22
C PRO A 452 5.96 6.65 -1.12
N MET A 453 5.45 7.57 -1.91
CA MET A 453 6.22 8.57 -2.64
C MET A 453 6.55 9.73 -1.72
N GLY A 454 7.51 10.58 -2.10
CA GLY A 454 7.82 11.80 -1.37
C GLY A 454 7.75 13.04 -2.26
N TYR A 455 7.39 14.18 -1.70
CA TYR A 455 7.40 15.47 -2.39
C TYR A 455 8.21 16.49 -1.61
N ASN A 456 9.22 17.07 -2.24
CA ASN A 456 10.04 18.13 -1.68
C ASN A 456 9.69 19.47 -2.34
N ALA A 457 8.95 20.32 -1.63
CA ALA A 457 8.54 21.63 -2.11
C ALA A 457 9.74 22.57 -2.38
N GLN A 458 10.91 22.35 -1.77
CA GLN A 458 12.10 23.17 -2.00
C GLN A 458 12.73 22.90 -3.37
N THR A 459 12.71 21.65 -3.82
CA THR A 459 13.19 21.26 -5.16
C THR A 459 12.08 21.26 -6.21
N GLY A 460 10.81 21.25 -5.79
CA GLY A 460 9.64 21.06 -6.64
C GLY A 460 9.53 19.66 -7.24
N LEU A 461 10.24 18.66 -6.68
CA LEU A 461 10.29 17.30 -7.22
C LEU A 461 9.54 16.30 -6.36
N MET A 462 8.90 15.36 -7.04
CA MET A 462 8.42 14.11 -6.46
C MET A 462 9.49 13.03 -6.60
N TYR A 463 9.58 12.15 -5.63
CA TYR A 463 10.44 10.97 -5.65
C TYR A 463 9.56 9.73 -5.57
N ILE A 464 9.67 8.86 -6.58
CA ILE A 464 8.72 7.79 -6.84
C ILE A 464 9.44 6.45 -6.83
N PRO A 465 9.11 5.52 -5.92
CA PRO A 465 9.55 4.12 -5.98
C PRO A 465 8.74 3.38 -7.05
N ALA A 466 9.21 3.41 -8.28
CA ALA A 466 8.57 2.80 -9.43
C ALA A 466 9.20 1.45 -9.80
N TYR A 467 8.59 0.74 -10.73
CA TYR A 467 9.12 -0.50 -11.32
C TYR A 467 8.87 -0.55 -12.83
N GLU A 468 9.71 -1.31 -13.53
CA GLU A 468 9.51 -1.59 -14.95
C GLU A 468 8.31 -2.53 -15.14
N THR A 469 7.44 -2.21 -16.10
CA THR A 469 6.41 -3.14 -16.56
C THR A 469 7.02 -4.06 -17.61
N LEU A 470 6.91 -5.38 -17.42
CA LEU A 470 7.37 -6.33 -18.40
C LEU A 470 6.40 -6.37 -19.56
N ALA A 471 6.92 -6.34 -20.80
CA ALA A 471 6.11 -6.51 -21.99
C ALA A 471 5.42 -7.88 -22.00
N ILE A 472 4.20 -7.95 -22.56
CA ILE A 472 3.52 -9.22 -22.80
C ILE A 472 4.43 -10.07 -23.72
N GLY A 473 4.71 -11.32 -23.31
CA GLY A 473 5.63 -12.20 -24.03
C GLY A 473 7.10 -12.02 -23.64
N ALA A 474 7.43 -11.24 -22.61
CA ALA A 474 8.77 -11.22 -22.05
C ALA A 474 9.24 -12.65 -21.73
N ALA A 475 10.55 -12.91 -21.95
CA ALA A 475 11.14 -14.22 -21.75
C ALA A 475 10.82 -14.76 -20.35
N GLN A 476 10.52 -16.06 -20.27
CA GLN A 476 10.29 -16.74 -18.99
C GLN A 476 11.53 -16.55 -18.10
N GLY A 477 11.33 -16.00 -16.89
CA GLY A 477 12.42 -15.62 -15.99
C GLY A 477 12.96 -14.18 -16.17
N ALA A 478 12.40 -13.36 -17.09
CA ALA A 478 12.69 -11.95 -17.13
C ALA A 478 12.25 -11.27 -15.83
N LEU A 479 13.11 -10.43 -15.26
CA LEU A 479 12.87 -9.73 -14.01
C LEU A 479 12.64 -8.26 -14.28
N ALA A 480 11.53 -7.73 -13.81
CA ALA A 480 11.33 -6.30 -13.75
C ALA A 480 12.30 -5.67 -12.76
N LYS A 481 12.97 -4.60 -13.16
CA LYS A 481 13.83 -3.82 -12.28
C LYS A 481 13.03 -2.74 -11.57
N GLY A 482 13.49 -2.37 -10.38
CA GLY A 482 12.98 -1.21 -9.68
C GLY A 482 13.61 0.07 -10.20
N LYS A 483 12.90 1.16 -9.99
CA LYS A 483 13.33 2.51 -10.34
C LYS A 483 13.08 3.44 -9.16
N LEU A 484 14.01 4.31 -8.89
CA LEU A 484 13.76 5.51 -8.11
C LEU A 484 13.74 6.68 -9.09
N VAL A 485 12.59 7.31 -9.24
CA VAL A 485 12.37 8.38 -10.22
C VAL A 485 12.22 9.72 -9.49
N ALA A 486 13.02 10.72 -9.84
CA ALA A 486 12.72 12.11 -9.51
C ALA A 486 11.91 12.73 -10.67
N TYR A 487 10.75 13.23 -10.34
CA TYR A 487 9.75 13.69 -11.32
C TYR A 487 9.34 15.13 -11.03
N ASP A 488 9.37 15.97 -12.05
CA ASP A 488 8.86 17.34 -11.99
C ASP A 488 7.34 17.31 -12.27
N PRO A 489 6.49 17.50 -11.25
CA PRO A 489 5.05 17.34 -11.39
C PRO A 489 4.39 18.44 -12.22
N ILE A 490 5.04 19.62 -12.37
CA ILE A 490 4.52 20.72 -13.17
C ILE A 490 4.87 20.53 -14.64
N LYS A 491 6.14 20.20 -14.92
CA LYS A 491 6.60 19.94 -16.29
C LYS A 491 6.21 18.56 -16.77
N GLN A 492 5.72 17.70 -15.88
CA GLN A 492 5.38 16.31 -16.13
C GLN A 492 6.49 15.54 -16.85
N GLN A 493 7.71 15.61 -16.29
CA GLN A 493 8.90 14.97 -16.85
C GLN A 493 9.84 14.45 -15.77
N GLN A 494 10.54 13.38 -16.10
CA GLN A 494 11.62 12.85 -15.28
C GLN A 494 12.80 13.82 -15.24
N ARG A 495 13.37 14.02 -14.05
CA ARG A 495 14.61 14.77 -13.85
C ARG A 495 15.81 13.86 -13.84
N TRP A 496 15.68 12.74 -13.12
CA TRP A 496 16.64 11.65 -13.10
C TRP A 496 15.97 10.33 -12.72
N VAL A 497 16.62 9.23 -13.05
CA VAL A 497 16.17 7.88 -12.74
C VAL A 497 17.37 7.05 -12.26
N ALA A 498 17.25 6.45 -11.08
CA ALA A 498 18.17 5.43 -10.60
C ALA A 498 17.53 4.05 -10.72
N THR A 499 18.28 3.05 -11.20
CA THR A 499 17.80 1.67 -11.33
C THR A 499 18.30 0.83 -10.16
N VAL A 500 17.40 0.03 -9.58
CA VAL A 500 17.70 -0.94 -8.53
C VAL A 500 17.36 -2.35 -9.00
N PRO A 501 17.99 -3.39 -8.42
CA PRO A 501 17.94 -4.75 -8.98
C PRO A 501 16.53 -5.37 -9.05
N LEU A 502 15.66 -5.06 -8.08
CA LEU A 502 14.34 -5.69 -7.91
C LEU A 502 13.23 -4.66 -7.96
N SER A 503 12.07 -5.06 -8.45
CA SER A 503 10.94 -4.17 -8.75
C SER A 503 10.18 -3.65 -7.52
N ILE A 504 10.09 -4.45 -6.47
CA ILE A 504 9.28 -4.13 -5.29
C ILE A 504 10.20 -3.66 -4.17
N ASN A 505 10.03 -2.44 -3.74
CA ASN A 505 10.96 -1.75 -2.84
C ASN A 505 10.18 -1.02 -1.74
N GLY A 506 10.90 -0.41 -0.79
CA GLY A 506 10.30 0.43 0.24
C GLY A 506 9.84 1.80 -0.26
N GLY A 507 9.29 2.59 0.64
CA GLY A 507 8.97 3.99 0.38
C GLY A 507 10.23 4.88 0.43
N VAL A 508 10.06 6.16 0.17
CA VAL A 508 11.13 7.15 0.11
C VAL A 508 11.00 8.21 1.18
N LEU A 509 12.14 8.81 1.55
CA LEU A 509 12.22 9.96 2.45
C LEU A 509 13.12 11.03 1.84
N PRO A 510 12.59 12.02 1.10
CA PRO A 510 13.34 13.22 0.75
C PRO A 510 13.51 14.13 1.96
N THR A 511 14.68 14.80 2.04
CA THR A 511 15.01 15.71 3.14
C THR A 511 15.50 17.07 2.64
N ALA A 512 15.45 18.08 3.51
CA ALA A 512 16.03 19.40 3.23
C ALA A 512 17.58 19.39 3.19
N GLY A 513 18.21 18.28 3.55
CA GLY A 513 19.66 18.07 3.43
C GLY A 513 20.12 17.63 2.03
N ASN A 514 19.34 17.82 0.99
CA ASN A 514 19.57 17.37 -0.38
C ASN A 514 19.72 15.85 -0.51
N LEU A 515 18.96 15.08 0.28
CA LEU A 515 19.00 13.62 0.30
C LEU A 515 17.63 13.01 -0.02
N VAL A 516 17.65 11.85 -0.67
CA VAL A 516 16.53 10.92 -0.77
C VAL A 516 16.96 9.58 -0.23
N PHE A 517 16.44 9.22 0.95
CA PHE A 517 16.66 7.89 1.50
C PHE A 517 15.69 6.89 0.86
N PHE A 518 16.23 5.72 0.52
CA PHE A 518 15.47 4.67 -0.17
C PHE A 518 16.02 3.29 0.21
N GLY A 519 15.12 2.39 0.54
CA GLY A 519 15.44 1.00 0.81
C GLY A 519 14.94 0.10 -0.31
N ASP A 520 15.76 -0.83 -0.77
CA ASP A 520 15.37 -1.74 -1.82
C ASP A 520 15.19 -3.19 -1.33
N ALA A 521 14.55 -3.97 -2.18
CA ALA A 521 14.26 -5.37 -1.90
C ALA A 521 15.51 -6.26 -1.84
N SER A 522 16.64 -5.81 -2.36
CA SER A 522 17.93 -6.53 -2.24
C SER A 522 18.59 -6.33 -0.88
N GLY A 523 18.00 -5.47 -0.02
CA GLY A 523 18.49 -5.14 1.30
C GLY A 523 19.51 -4.02 1.31
N ASP A 524 19.60 -3.21 0.25
CA ASP A 524 20.37 -1.99 0.22
C ASP A 524 19.55 -0.83 0.78
N PHE A 525 20.03 -0.22 1.87
CA PHE A 525 19.54 1.07 2.33
C PHE A 525 20.50 2.15 1.85
N SER A 526 20.00 3.07 1.03
CA SER A 526 20.79 4.03 0.28
C SER A 526 20.32 5.45 0.47
N ALA A 527 21.22 6.42 0.31
CA ALA A 527 20.89 7.82 0.13
C ALA A 527 21.38 8.31 -1.24
N TYR A 528 20.49 8.98 -1.93
CA TYR A 528 20.73 9.62 -3.23
C TYR A 528 20.76 11.12 -3.05
N ALA A 529 21.60 11.83 -3.79
CA ALA A 529 21.52 13.27 -3.89
C ALA A 529 20.22 13.67 -4.60
N ALA A 530 19.40 14.48 -3.95
CA ALA A 530 18.02 14.76 -4.38
C ALA A 530 17.96 15.47 -5.74
N ASP A 531 18.97 16.29 -6.05
CA ASP A 531 19.08 17.07 -7.27
C ASP A 531 19.62 16.27 -8.48
N THR A 532 20.55 15.32 -8.24
CA THR A 532 21.26 14.62 -9.32
C THR A 532 20.92 13.14 -9.46
N GLY A 533 20.39 12.50 -8.42
CA GLY A 533 20.12 11.06 -8.39
C GLY A 533 21.38 10.20 -8.18
N ASN A 534 22.54 10.79 -7.89
CA ASN A 534 23.73 10.05 -7.57
C ASN A 534 23.59 9.34 -6.23
N ARG A 535 23.83 8.02 -6.19
CA ARG A 535 23.89 7.28 -4.94
C ARG A 535 25.19 7.62 -4.21
N ILE A 536 25.07 8.35 -3.10
CA ILE A 536 26.22 8.91 -2.36
C ILE A 536 26.51 8.19 -1.04
N TRP A 537 25.58 7.36 -0.57
CA TRP A 537 25.75 6.51 0.61
C TRP A 537 24.91 5.23 0.47
N SER A 538 25.40 4.13 1.03
CA SER A 538 24.65 2.87 1.06
C SER A 538 25.18 1.92 2.12
N VAL A 539 24.29 1.09 2.69
CA VAL A 539 24.63 0.02 3.62
C VAL A 539 23.79 -1.22 3.33
N LYS A 540 24.41 -2.40 3.45
CA LYS A 540 23.70 -3.69 3.38
C LYS A 540 23.02 -3.94 4.72
N THR A 541 21.68 -4.07 4.74
CA THR A 541 20.93 -4.32 5.98
C THR A 541 20.82 -5.78 6.34
N GLY A 542 21.11 -6.67 5.40
CA GLY A 542 20.99 -8.12 5.59
C GLY A 542 19.58 -8.67 5.38
N SER A 543 18.60 -7.82 5.12
CA SER A 543 17.21 -8.20 4.86
C SER A 543 16.57 -7.26 3.85
N ALA A 544 15.59 -7.74 3.10
CA ALA A 544 14.82 -6.92 2.17
C ALA A 544 14.13 -5.75 2.89
N ILE A 545 13.90 -4.66 2.17
CA ILE A 545 13.26 -3.46 2.70
C ILE A 545 11.94 -3.20 1.97
N GLN A 546 10.86 -3.11 2.75
CA GLN A 546 9.52 -2.77 2.27
C GLN A 546 8.86 -1.64 3.06
N SER A 547 9.48 -1.24 4.16
CA SER A 547 9.00 -0.15 4.99
C SER A 547 9.44 1.22 4.43
N VAL A 548 9.06 2.27 5.14
CA VAL A 548 9.39 3.66 4.82
C VAL A 548 10.42 4.16 5.81
N PRO A 549 11.52 4.77 5.37
CA PRO A 549 12.43 5.45 6.28
C PRO A 549 11.75 6.72 6.83
N VAL A 550 11.98 6.99 8.12
CA VAL A 550 11.57 8.24 8.79
C VAL A 550 12.74 8.88 9.50
N THR A 551 12.64 10.16 9.80
CA THR A 551 13.70 10.87 10.53
C THR A 551 13.11 11.70 11.68
N TYR A 552 13.90 11.86 12.73
CA TYR A 552 13.49 12.58 13.94
C TYR A 552 14.72 13.11 14.69
N VAL A 553 14.48 13.95 15.68
CA VAL A 553 15.52 14.46 16.59
C VAL A 553 15.27 13.96 18.00
N VAL A 554 16.32 13.41 18.62
CA VAL A 554 16.30 13.10 20.06
C VAL A 554 17.66 13.47 20.66
N ASN A 555 17.63 14.10 21.83
CA ASN A 555 18.81 14.65 22.52
C ASN A 555 19.65 15.60 21.64
N GLY A 556 19.01 16.32 20.71
CA GLY A 556 19.67 17.24 19.79
C GLY A 556 20.37 16.59 18.61
N GLU A 557 20.28 15.28 18.44
CA GLU A 557 20.86 14.53 17.32
C GLU A 557 19.77 14.06 16.36
N GLN A 558 20.00 14.22 15.06
CA GLN A 558 19.13 13.70 14.01
C GLN A 558 19.39 12.21 13.79
N TYR A 559 18.31 11.43 13.78
CA TYR A 559 18.31 10.02 13.43
C TYR A 559 17.53 9.76 12.14
N VAL A 560 17.96 8.74 11.40
CA VAL A 560 17.21 8.13 10.30
C VAL A 560 16.88 6.70 10.70
N LEU A 561 15.60 6.37 10.72
CA LEU A 561 15.07 5.08 11.14
C LEU A 561 14.64 4.27 9.92
N MET A 562 15.00 2.98 9.88
CA MET A 562 14.63 2.08 8.80
C MET A 562 14.20 0.72 9.37
N PRO A 563 12.90 0.42 9.37
CA PRO A 563 12.43 -0.94 9.62
C PRO A 563 12.75 -1.84 8.42
N ILE A 564 13.22 -3.06 8.68
CA ILE A 564 13.63 -4.02 7.66
C ILE A 564 12.96 -5.38 7.87
N GLY A 565 13.00 -6.19 6.86
CA GLY A 565 12.49 -7.55 6.84
C GLY A 565 11.69 -7.83 5.58
N LEU A 566 11.66 -9.08 5.13
CA LEU A 566 10.88 -9.52 3.99
C LEU A 566 9.40 -9.54 4.37
N GLY A 567 8.70 -8.44 4.15
CA GLY A 567 7.31 -8.26 4.56
C GLY A 567 6.27 -8.96 3.70
N GLY A 568 5.05 -9.10 4.25
CA GLY A 568 3.96 -9.86 3.66
C GLY A 568 3.48 -9.40 2.27
N GLY A 569 3.69 -8.12 1.89
CA GLY A 569 3.32 -7.61 0.55
C GLY A 569 4.24 -8.06 -0.58
N PHE A 570 5.45 -8.48 -0.25
CA PHE A 570 6.47 -8.84 -1.23
C PHE A 570 6.09 -10.02 -2.11
N ARG A 571 5.36 -10.97 -1.57
CA ARG A 571 4.99 -12.22 -2.21
C ARG A 571 3.84 -12.12 -3.21
N LEU A 572 3.08 -11.03 -3.15
CA LEU A 572 2.06 -10.72 -4.16
C LEU A 572 2.65 -10.58 -5.58
N PHE A 573 3.92 -10.23 -5.68
CA PHE A 573 4.61 -9.95 -6.94
C PHE A 573 5.66 -11.02 -7.31
N GLY A 574 5.51 -12.25 -6.82
CA GLY A 574 6.49 -13.33 -6.91
C GLY A 574 7.08 -13.61 -8.30
N ARG A 575 6.37 -13.30 -9.38
CA ARG A 575 6.90 -13.39 -10.76
C ARG A 575 7.69 -12.18 -11.20
N VAL A 576 7.46 -11.02 -10.57
CA VAL A 576 8.13 -9.76 -10.90
C VAL A 576 9.42 -9.62 -10.09
N SER A 577 9.51 -10.27 -8.93
CA SER A 577 10.69 -10.35 -8.08
C SER A 577 11.22 -11.79 -8.11
N ASN A 578 12.52 -11.96 -8.37
CA ASN A 578 13.14 -13.29 -8.29
C ASN A 578 13.17 -13.78 -6.84
N MET A 579 12.09 -14.44 -6.42
CA MET A 579 11.90 -14.92 -5.05
C MET A 579 13.02 -15.85 -4.60
N ALA A 580 13.55 -16.71 -5.49
CA ALA A 580 14.67 -17.57 -5.17
C ALA A 580 15.94 -16.78 -4.79
N THR A 581 16.17 -15.64 -5.43
CA THR A 581 17.28 -14.73 -5.05
C THR A 581 16.99 -14.04 -3.72
N MET A 582 15.73 -13.89 -3.34
CA MET A 582 15.31 -13.19 -2.14
C MET A 582 15.21 -14.11 -0.93
N GLU A 583 14.90 -15.39 -1.11
CA GLU A 583 14.92 -16.36 -0.02
C GLU A 583 16.31 -16.51 0.61
N THR A 584 17.37 -16.35 -0.21
CA THR A 584 18.75 -16.30 0.30
C THR A 584 19.05 -15.04 1.13
N LYS A 585 18.11 -14.06 1.13
CA LYS A 585 18.22 -12.77 1.82
C LYS A 585 17.17 -12.59 2.92
N ARG A 586 16.53 -13.67 3.36
CA ARG A 586 15.69 -13.67 4.57
C ARG A 586 16.55 -13.35 5.78
N GLY A 587 16.72 -12.07 6.01
CA GLY A 587 17.28 -11.59 7.25
C GLY A 587 16.19 -11.46 8.30
N PRO A 588 16.57 -11.26 9.57
CA PRO A 588 15.61 -11.00 10.65
C PRO A 588 14.84 -9.71 10.37
N ALA A 589 13.59 -9.66 10.82
CA ALA A 589 12.89 -8.40 10.96
C ALA A 589 13.58 -7.57 12.04
N ALA A 590 13.92 -6.34 11.74
CA ALA A 590 14.61 -5.46 12.68
C ALA A 590 14.30 -3.98 12.40
N VAL A 591 14.54 -3.16 13.40
CA VAL A 591 14.52 -1.70 13.28
C VAL A 591 15.97 -1.22 13.38
N LEU A 592 16.42 -0.45 12.40
CA LEU A 592 17.75 0.12 12.33
C LEU A 592 17.66 1.63 12.48
N ALA A 593 18.44 2.22 13.38
CA ALA A 593 18.53 3.66 13.53
C ALA A 593 19.94 4.15 13.25
N PHE A 594 20.06 5.09 12.35
CA PHE A 594 21.32 5.68 11.91
C PHE A 594 21.45 7.13 12.40
N LYS A 595 22.67 7.54 12.74
CA LYS A 595 23.02 8.94 13.04
C LYS A 595 24.45 9.24 12.62
N LEU A 596 24.82 10.49 12.51
CA LEU A 596 26.22 10.86 12.29
C LEU A 596 27.09 10.34 13.42
N GLY A 597 28.21 9.71 13.04
CA GLY A 597 29.13 9.10 14.01
C GLY A 597 28.65 7.83 14.69
N GLY A 598 27.54 7.22 14.25
CA GLY A 598 27.06 5.93 14.74
C GLY A 598 28.10 4.82 14.53
N LYS A 599 28.30 3.92 15.53
CA LYS A 599 29.35 2.89 15.52
C LYS A 599 28.85 1.50 15.87
N ALA A 600 27.52 1.30 16.00
CA ALA A 600 26.96 -0.02 16.26
C ALA A 600 27.22 -0.95 15.06
N ALA A 601 27.40 -2.24 15.35
CA ALA A 601 27.56 -3.25 14.30
C ALA A 601 26.25 -3.55 13.62
N MET A 602 26.26 -3.71 12.29
CA MET A 602 25.11 -4.18 11.54
C MET A 602 24.72 -5.61 11.97
N PRO A 603 23.41 -5.94 11.97
CA PRO A 603 22.97 -7.31 12.22
C PRO A 603 23.63 -8.29 11.25
N PRO A 604 23.98 -9.52 11.69
CA PRO A 604 24.55 -10.52 10.80
C PRO A 604 23.56 -10.92 9.71
N ILE A 605 24.07 -11.10 8.48
CA ILE A 605 23.28 -11.64 7.36
C ILE A 605 23.26 -13.16 7.53
N ASN A 606 22.13 -13.70 7.99
CA ASN A 606 21.93 -15.14 8.11
C ASN A 606 21.23 -15.67 6.85
N ALA A 607 22.02 -16.01 5.82
CA ALA A 607 21.53 -16.77 4.69
C ALA A 607 21.64 -18.27 5.02
N TYR A 608 20.57 -18.86 5.57
CA TYR A 608 20.45 -20.30 5.66
C TYR A 608 19.77 -20.83 4.43
N ILE A 609 20.48 -21.58 3.59
CA ILE A 609 19.94 -22.33 2.46
C ILE A 609 19.92 -23.80 2.91
N PRO A 610 18.76 -24.40 3.19
CA PRO A 610 18.70 -25.80 3.54
C PRO A 610 19.09 -26.69 2.34
N ASP A 611 19.71 -27.83 2.61
CA ASP A 611 19.93 -28.83 1.59
C ASP A 611 18.60 -29.36 1.05
N VAL A 612 18.46 -29.46 -0.27
CA VAL A 612 17.27 -30.01 -0.91
C VAL A 612 17.26 -31.53 -0.68
N PRO A 613 16.24 -32.09 -0.01
CA PRO A 613 16.15 -33.55 0.16
C PRO A 613 16.04 -34.24 -1.19
N LYS A 614 16.73 -35.39 -1.36
CA LYS A 614 16.59 -36.19 -2.57
C LYS A 614 15.12 -36.62 -2.76
N PRO A 615 14.48 -36.26 -3.89
CA PRO A 615 13.08 -36.61 -4.12
C PRO A 615 12.89 -38.12 -4.37
N PRO A 616 11.65 -38.62 -4.28
CA PRO A 616 11.31 -39.94 -4.79
C PRO A 616 11.64 -40.05 -6.29
N GLU A 617 11.78 -41.30 -6.81
CA GLU A 617 11.93 -41.52 -8.23
C GLU A 617 10.70 -41.00 -9.00
N GLN A 618 10.94 -40.29 -10.09
CA GLN A 618 9.87 -39.83 -10.97
C GLN A 618 9.47 -40.96 -11.91
N THR A 619 8.29 -41.52 -11.69
CA THR A 619 7.74 -42.64 -12.51
C THR A 619 6.61 -42.18 -13.43
N ALA A 620 6.16 -40.96 -13.32
CA ALA A 620 5.06 -40.39 -14.09
C ALA A 620 5.53 -39.94 -15.48
N SER A 621 4.63 -40.01 -16.45
CA SER A 621 4.88 -39.47 -17.80
C SER A 621 4.87 -37.91 -17.79
N PRO A 622 5.49 -37.27 -18.79
CA PRO A 622 5.43 -35.81 -18.94
C PRO A 622 3.99 -35.27 -18.96
N GLU A 623 3.06 -35.98 -19.60
CA GLU A 623 1.64 -35.60 -19.67
C GLU A 623 0.98 -35.63 -18.30
N GLN A 624 1.31 -36.63 -17.47
CA GLN A 624 0.81 -36.69 -16.08
C GLN A 624 1.38 -35.57 -15.21
N VAL A 625 2.66 -35.22 -15.41
CA VAL A 625 3.28 -34.05 -14.72
C VAL A 625 2.59 -32.74 -15.13
N GLN A 626 2.33 -32.54 -16.43
CA GLN A 626 1.59 -31.37 -16.91
C GLN A 626 0.14 -31.33 -16.36
N GLN A 627 -0.52 -32.50 -16.30
CA GLN A 627 -1.83 -32.60 -15.65
C GLN A 627 -1.76 -32.19 -14.20
N GLY A 628 -0.72 -32.58 -13.47
CA GLY A 628 -0.48 -32.19 -12.08
C GLY A 628 -0.29 -30.69 -11.91
N GLN A 629 0.39 -30.03 -12.85
CA GLN A 629 0.50 -28.57 -12.85
C GLN A 629 -0.86 -27.89 -13.04
N ARG A 630 -1.72 -28.42 -13.93
CA ARG A 630 -3.10 -27.92 -14.09
C ARG A 630 -3.91 -28.11 -12.81
N VAL A 631 -3.78 -29.27 -12.15
CA VAL A 631 -4.44 -29.54 -10.86
C VAL A 631 -3.95 -28.58 -9.77
N TYR A 632 -2.64 -28.32 -9.71
CA TYR A 632 -2.04 -27.35 -8.78
C TYR A 632 -2.69 -25.96 -8.93
N ASN A 633 -2.92 -25.53 -10.15
CA ASN A 633 -3.60 -24.28 -10.44
C ASN A 633 -5.12 -24.36 -10.17
N LYS A 634 -5.79 -25.43 -10.60
CA LYS A 634 -7.23 -25.64 -10.42
C LYS A 634 -7.66 -25.56 -8.95
N PHE A 635 -6.87 -26.11 -8.05
CA PHE A 635 -7.15 -26.11 -6.61
C PHE A 635 -6.45 -24.97 -5.86
N PHE A 636 -5.95 -23.97 -6.57
CA PHE A 636 -5.35 -22.77 -6.01
C PHE A 636 -4.18 -23.01 -5.05
N CYS A 637 -3.46 -24.13 -5.20
CA CYS A 637 -2.31 -24.47 -4.37
C CYS A 637 -1.25 -23.38 -4.40
N GLN A 638 -1.07 -22.72 -5.55
CA GLN A 638 -0.15 -21.62 -5.75
C GLN A 638 -0.47 -20.37 -4.90
N LYS A 639 -1.69 -20.24 -4.40
CA LYS A 639 -2.02 -19.10 -3.54
C LYS A 639 -1.28 -19.15 -2.20
N CYS A 640 -1.10 -20.36 -1.67
CA CYS A 640 -0.31 -20.58 -0.47
C CYS A 640 1.14 -20.98 -0.80
N HIS A 641 1.33 -21.89 -1.75
CA HIS A 641 2.64 -22.48 -2.04
C HIS A 641 3.41 -21.80 -3.18
N SER A 642 2.93 -20.72 -3.76
CA SER A 642 3.39 -20.00 -4.96
C SER A 642 3.33 -20.80 -6.26
N PRO A 643 3.43 -20.17 -7.43
CA PRO A 643 3.61 -20.86 -8.70
C PRO A 643 4.86 -21.74 -8.77
N GLU A 644 5.89 -21.37 -8.03
CA GLU A 644 7.19 -22.05 -7.92
C GLU A 644 7.22 -23.13 -6.83
N ALA A 645 6.10 -23.34 -6.13
CA ALA A 645 5.95 -24.29 -5.01
C ALA A 645 6.90 -24.03 -3.82
N ASP A 646 7.40 -22.82 -3.68
CA ASP A 646 8.42 -22.42 -2.69
C ASP A 646 7.84 -21.95 -1.34
N GLY A 647 6.54 -22.10 -1.13
CA GLY A 647 5.88 -21.65 0.10
C GLY A 647 5.67 -20.15 0.20
N SER A 648 5.93 -19.39 -0.87
CA SER A 648 5.86 -17.94 -0.91
C SER A 648 4.59 -17.39 -1.56
N GLY A 649 3.55 -18.20 -1.66
CA GLY A 649 2.28 -17.78 -2.28
C GLY A 649 1.66 -16.58 -1.55
N ALA A 650 0.78 -15.86 -2.24
CA ALA A 650 0.14 -14.66 -1.71
C ALA A 650 -0.59 -14.89 -0.37
N TRP A 651 -1.05 -16.11 -0.14
CA TRP A 651 -1.71 -16.53 1.11
C TRP A 651 -0.79 -17.31 2.05
N ALA A 652 0.51 -17.36 1.75
CA ALA A 652 1.46 -18.06 2.58
C ALA A 652 1.57 -17.42 3.96
N LEU A 653 1.58 -18.30 4.95
CA LEU A 653 1.98 -17.96 6.30
C LEU A 653 3.51 -18.07 6.36
N ASP A 654 4.22 -16.97 6.52
CA ASP A 654 5.68 -17.00 6.54
C ASP A 654 6.21 -18.00 7.56
N GLY A 655 6.94 -19.01 7.03
CA GLY A 655 7.46 -20.12 7.82
C GLY A 655 6.45 -21.20 8.19
N GLU A 656 5.14 -21.01 7.99
CA GLU A 656 4.11 -22.01 8.26
C GLU A 656 3.66 -22.76 7.00
N VAL A 657 3.69 -22.10 5.83
CA VAL A 657 3.49 -22.78 4.56
C VAL A 657 4.82 -23.32 4.09
N PRO A 658 4.96 -24.65 4.02
CA PRO A 658 6.23 -25.24 3.66
C PRO A 658 6.56 -25.00 2.18
N ASP A 659 7.84 -24.80 1.93
CA ASP A 659 8.41 -24.90 0.61
C ASP A 659 8.34 -26.35 0.13
N LEU A 660 7.48 -26.61 -0.87
CA LEU A 660 7.25 -27.96 -1.37
C LEU A 660 8.45 -28.54 -2.14
N ARG A 661 9.39 -27.68 -2.52
CA ARG A 661 10.66 -28.12 -3.15
C ARG A 661 11.59 -28.84 -2.18
N TYR A 662 11.32 -28.72 -0.88
CA TYR A 662 12.08 -29.34 0.20
C TYR A 662 11.29 -30.43 0.96
N MET A 663 10.27 -31.01 0.30
CA MET A 663 9.47 -32.07 0.95
C MET A 663 10.32 -33.30 1.29
N PRO A 664 10.36 -33.71 2.56
CA PRO A 664 11.04 -34.96 2.94
C PRO A 664 10.22 -36.18 2.51
N LEU A 665 10.88 -37.33 2.36
CA LEU A 665 10.22 -38.62 1.98
C LEU A 665 9.03 -38.96 2.88
N SER A 666 9.03 -38.56 4.13
CA SER A 666 7.90 -38.76 5.05
C SER A 666 6.64 -38.00 4.65
N VAL A 667 6.77 -36.84 4.01
CA VAL A 667 5.64 -36.06 3.46
C VAL A 667 5.11 -36.73 2.20
N HIS A 668 5.99 -37.15 1.29
CA HIS A 668 5.59 -37.88 0.09
C HIS A 668 4.76 -39.13 0.41
N ARG A 669 5.16 -39.91 1.41
CA ARG A 669 4.40 -41.10 1.87
C ARG A 669 3.03 -40.77 2.42
N ARG A 670 2.80 -39.57 2.92
CA ARG A 670 1.52 -39.11 3.51
C ARG A 670 0.76 -38.16 2.59
N PHE A 671 1.21 -37.99 1.35
CA PHE A 671 0.71 -36.94 0.46
C PHE A 671 -0.82 -36.95 0.33
N ASN A 672 -1.41 -38.10 -0.01
CA ASN A 672 -2.87 -38.22 -0.15
C ASN A 672 -3.62 -37.97 1.18
N GLY A 673 -3.06 -38.36 2.31
CA GLY A 673 -3.61 -38.04 3.63
C GLY A 673 -3.60 -36.54 3.95
N ILE A 674 -2.62 -35.83 3.44
CA ILE A 674 -2.54 -34.36 3.57
C ILE A 674 -3.50 -33.71 2.60
N VAL A 675 -3.37 -33.99 1.31
CA VAL A 675 -4.06 -33.26 0.24
C VAL A 675 -5.54 -33.64 0.13
N LEU A 676 -5.85 -34.94 0.14
CA LEU A 676 -7.25 -35.38 0.08
C LEU A 676 -7.89 -35.43 1.46
N GLY A 677 -7.15 -35.97 2.42
CA GLY A 677 -7.68 -36.24 3.78
C GLY A 677 -7.67 -35.06 4.73
N GLY A 678 -6.92 -33.98 4.43
CA GLY A 678 -6.85 -32.79 5.27
C GLY A 678 -6.16 -33.03 6.63
N SER A 679 -5.18 -33.96 6.71
CA SER A 679 -4.48 -34.24 7.98
C SER A 679 -3.73 -33.05 8.54
N ASN A 680 -3.49 -32.00 7.74
CA ASN A 680 -2.89 -30.73 8.15
C ASN A 680 -3.91 -29.58 8.28
N LYS A 681 -5.21 -29.86 8.33
CA LYS A 681 -6.26 -28.84 8.41
C LYS A 681 -6.07 -27.89 9.60
N ALA A 682 -5.67 -28.43 10.75
CA ALA A 682 -5.36 -27.63 11.94
C ALA A 682 -4.17 -26.67 11.76
N LYS A 683 -3.35 -26.89 10.72
CA LYS A 683 -2.22 -26.02 10.33
C LYS A 683 -2.54 -25.11 9.14
N GLY A 684 -3.82 -25.00 8.77
CA GLY A 684 -4.26 -24.15 7.67
C GLY A 684 -4.31 -24.82 6.28
N MET A 685 -3.80 -26.05 6.10
CA MET A 685 -3.87 -26.78 4.84
C MET A 685 -5.17 -27.58 4.77
N PRO A 686 -6.16 -27.19 3.93
CA PRO A 686 -7.43 -27.92 3.83
C PRO A 686 -7.25 -29.28 3.17
N GLY A 687 -8.22 -30.19 3.39
CA GLY A 687 -8.38 -31.39 2.57
C GLY A 687 -9.27 -31.07 1.39
N PHE A 688 -8.93 -31.62 0.21
CA PHE A 688 -9.60 -31.31 -1.04
C PHE A 688 -10.50 -32.44 -1.58
N ARG A 689 -10.67 -33.56 -0.87
CA ARG A 689 -11.60 -34.63 -1.29
C ARG A 689 -13.04 -34.13 -1.42
N THR A 690 -13.40 -33.19 -0.58
CA THR A 690 -14.64 -32.39 -0.69
C THR A 690 -14.24 -30.93 -0.92
N PRO A 691 -15.11 -30.13 -1.56
CA PRO A 691 -14.82 -28.71 -1.72
C PRO A 691 -14.48 -28.05 -0.36
N PRO A 692 -13.39 -27.29 -0.27
CA PRO A 692 -12.91 -26.74 1.01
C PRO A 692 -13.78 -25.58 1.56
N GLY A 693 -14.92 -25.29 0.91
CA GLY A 693 -15.82 -24.20 1.27
C GLY A 693 -15.38 -22.84 0.70
N TRP A 694 -14.46 -22.83 -0.23
CA TRP A 694 -14.06 -21.63 -0.94
C TRP A 694 -15.03 -21.37 -2.10
N PRO A 695 -15.47 -20.14 -2.36
CA PRO A 695 -16.50 -19.84 -3.38
C PRO A 695 -16.14 -20.33 -4.79
N TRP A 696 -14.84 -20.35 -5.12
CA TRP A 696 -14.29 -20.73 -6.42
C TRP A 696 -13.89 -22.22 -6.55
N ILE A 697 -13.93 -23.01 -5.49
CA ILE A 697 -13.70 -24.47 -5.55
C ILE A 697 -15.00 -25.19 -5.21
N ASN A 698 -15.74 -25.55 -6.23
CA ASN A 698 -17.05 -26.20 -6.13
C ASN A 698 -16.99 -27.73 -6.35
N THR A 699 -15.83 -28.28 -6.69
CA THR A 699 -15.62 -29.72 -6.90
C THR A 699 -14.55 -30.25 -5.94
N GLY A 700 -14.71 -31.51 -5.53
CA GLY A 700 -13.66 -32.23 -4.81
C GLY A 700 -12.53 -32.69 -5.75
N MET A 701 -11.35 -32.89 -5.21
CA MET A 701 -10.19 -33.46 -5.92
C MET A 701 -10.32 -34.98 -5.99
N THR A 702 -10.16 -35.55 -7.17
CA THR A 702 -10.14 -37.01 -7.35
C THR A 702 -8.79 -37.62 -6.96
N GLN A 703 -8.73 -38.94 -6.87
CA GLN A 703 -7.46 -39.64 -6.61
C GLN A 703 -6.47 -39.46 -7.76
N GLU A 704 -6.94 -39.52 -9.01
CA GLU A 704 -6.11 -39.34 -10.21
C GLU A 704 -5.53 -37.91 -10.26
N GLU A 705 -6.32 -36.91 -9.88
CA GLU A 705 -5.86 -35.52 -9.75
C GLU A 705 -4.80 -35.38 -8.66
N ALA A 706 -4.98 -36.01 -7.50
CA ALA A 706 -4.00 -35.99 -6.44
C ALA A 706 -2.67 -36.68 -6.82
N ASP A 707 -2.76 -37.81 -7.55
CA ASP A 707 -1.58 -38.53 -8.03
C ASP A 707 -0.83 -37.72 -9.11
N ALA A 708 -1.54 -37.07 -10.02
CA ALA A 708 -0.95 -36.15 -10.98
C ALA A 708 -0.30 -34.93 -10.29
N LEU A 709 -0.97 -34.34 -9.30
CA LEU A 709 -0.42 -33.25 -8.47
C LEU A 709 0.87 -33.66 -7.77
N HIS A 710 0.90 -34.88 -7.22
CA HIS A 710 2.09 -35.43 -6.57
C HIS A 710 3.25 -35.60 -7.55
N ALA A 711 2.97 -36.12 -8.75
CA ALA A 711 3.94 -36.27 -9.83
C ALA A 711 4.55 -34.93 -10.25
N TYR A 712 3.73 -33.88 -10.37
CA TYR A 712 4.20 -32.52 -10.64
C TYR A 712 5.14 -32.00 -9.55
N LEU A 713 4.79 -32.18 -8.27
CA LEU A 713 5.62 -31.70 -7.16
C LEU A 713 6.93 -32.50 -7.02
N ILE A 714 6.93 -33.79 -7.37
CA ILE A 714 8.17 -34.59 -7.47
C ILE A 714 9.08 -34.03 -8.56
N ASP A 715 8.53 -33.64 -9.71
CA ASP A 715 9.31 -33.07 -10.81
C ASP A 715 9.89 -31.69 -10.44
N VAL A 716 9.08 -30.81 -9.82
CA VAL A 716 9.54 -29.52 -9.27
C VAL A 716 10.72 -29.72 -8.31
N GLN A 717 10.61 -30.72 -7.43
CA GLN A 717 11.64 -31.01 -6.44
C GLN A 717 12.90 -31.60 -7.11
N TRP A 718 12.78 -32.45 -8.13
CA TRP A 718 13.93 -32.95 -8.91
C TRP A 718 14.67 -31.84 -9.64
N GLN A 719 13.97 -30.87 -10.21
CA GLN A 719 14.62 -29.71 -10.81
C GLN A 719 15.38 -28.89 -9.76
N THR A 720 14.74 -28.64 -8.61
CA THR A 720 15.38 -27.94 -7.49
C THR A 720 16.62 -28.70 -6.96
N TYR A 721 16.54 -30.02 -6.87
CA TYR A 721 17.64 -30.87 -6.41
C TYR A 721 18.84 -30.84 -7.37
N LYS A 722 18.61 -30.80 -8.69
CA LYS A 722 19.66 -30.77 -9.72
C LYS A 722 20.26 -29.40 -9.93
N ASP A 723 19.43 -28.37 -9.98
CA ASP A 723 19.78 -27.03 -10.45
C ASP A 723 19.82 -25.96 -9.36
N GLY A 724 19.49 -26.34 -8.13
CA GLY A 724 19.22 -25.41 -7.05
C GLY A 724 17.83 -24.77 -7.15
N PRO A 725 17.42 -23.95 -6.18
CA PRO A 725 16.09 -23.33 -6.11
C PRO A 725 15.92 -22.28 -7.23
N ARG A 726 15.35 -22.68 -8.36
CA ARG A 726 15.06 -21.85 -9.52
C ARG A 726 13.59 -21.93 -9.89
N ALA A 727 13.14 -21.04 -10.80
CA ALA A 727 11.81 -21.12 -11.37
C ALA A 727 11.62 -22.46 -12.11
N TYR A 728 10.50 -23.14 -11.84
CA TYR A 728 10.15 -24.41 -12.46
C TYR A 728 10.04 -24.27 -13.98
N LYS A 729 10.63 -25.21 -14.73
CA LYS A 729 10.45 -25.37 -16.18
C LYS A 729 9.60 -26.60 -16.41
N SER A 730 8.40 -26.41 -16.97
CA SER A 730 7.56 -27.55 -17.37
C SER A 730 8.29 -28.40 -18.39
N PRO A 731 8.19 -29.74 -18.34
CA PRO A 731 8.73 -30.61 -19.36
C PRO A 731 8.20 -30.19 -20.74
N GLU A 732 9.08 -30.01 -21.71
CA GLU A 732 8.69 -29.81 -23.09
C GLU A 732 8.05 -31.08 -23.62
N LYS A 733 7.03 -30.92 -24.52
CA LYS A 733 6.33 -32.04 -25.16
C LYS A 733 7.24 -32.83 -26.06
#